data_f561bfbb0f78ea8a9504a6feb15e2005
#
_entry.id   f561bfbb0f78ea8a9504a6feb15e2005
#
_cell.length_a   1.000
_cell.length_b   1.000
_cell.length_c   1.000
_cell.angle_alpha   90.00
_cell.angle_beta   90.00
_cell.angle_gamma   90.00
#
_symmetry.space_group_name_H-M   'P 1'
#
loop_
_entity.id
_entity.type
_entity.pdbx_description
1 polymer ?
#
loop_
_entity_poly.entity_id
_entity_poly.type
_entity_poly.pdbx_seq_one_letter_code
_entity_poly.pdbx_strand_id
1 'polypeptide(L)'
;MVKESAQRILHPKTEFALPPPYQFLIENKELKVAQNEDFLLEVKVKGDLVPEEVFVEIGDGRFKLQKKDKLHYSYLFKNVNQNVDFVLSTEEISSSKFSLEALPKATIAGLSIKLSYPSYLHKAAETVKNTGDLFIPEGTKVEWTIDAKNTEQLLLKVQDSLYKTSLLGSVFSLRKTIFNSTHYSLLASNSKLAQPNVANYFINVQKDAYPEIGVENIKDSTQLTLFLARGEIADDYGVSKLTFNYRKTGDKSPKEVDFKAKNVAFDPSALQQNFNYFLDVKEVDLKNGESLEYFFEVWDNDGVNGHKSVKTKIESFRLPGEHEIQENMEKAQNSVANQLKDAAAEADKLQKEYEQMRKELLTKKNLDWADKKKVKDFLKKQNDFANKVEDLKKQNESLNEQKEDVLQPTEELLKKQDQLQDLMEKLLPQEMKDQYKELEKLLDEMSKEKTEDLLEKINLNNKELEKDLDRSLELFKQMEFEEKLENTVKNLEKLAKEEKDLSEKTKNANKKDQEELKQKQDELNKKFDELKKDMQDLKEKNSKMEFPREFKDPEQQKNDAQKEMNKASENLEQKQNKSAAENQKNAAEKMEEIAKQMAEMKKKEEEKKQSEDMNALRQILENLLYLSFEQEKLMNQFKQTTIKDPNYVQLVKRQNELKSDAKIIEDSLFALSKRQVQLSSVVNKEIGAINQNLKESIQFLGERQTHLANEKQRYVMTSVNNLALMLDESLQQMQNQAAQKKFGNQKCNKPGSGPPDISDLKKLQEQLNKQLKEMKDGQDEGGKSGNKGSNGESGDKKKLAKMAAQQSAIRQYMQEMSKQLEKEGKGMSGSGMDKLNELMKKTEHDIVNNKVTTETILRQKEILTRLLEAEKAIKEREFDKERKANEGKDSNKRNQNKIKEYKWHKKEEDELLKAVPPALNLFYKKKANEYFNAPNDK
;
A
#
# COMPACT_ATOMS: atom_id res chain seq x y z
N MET A 1 79.79 90.37 -6.22
CA MET A 1 80.87 90.86 -7.14
C MET A 1 82.22 91.02 -6.44
N VAL A 2 82.45 91.79 -5.32
CA VAL A 2 83.82 91.99 -4.79
C VAL A 2 84.41 90.71 -4.20
N LYS A 3 83.71 89.79 -3.64
CA LYS A 3 84.17 88.54 -3.08
C LYS A 3 84.53 87.50 -4.15
N GLU A 4 83.83 87.49 -5.25
CA GLU A 4 84.04 86.62 -6.37
C GLU A 4 85.20 87.07 -7.20
N SER A 5 85.35 88.42 -7.38
CA SER A 5 86.56 88.98 -8.06
C SER A 5 87.79 88.70 -7.25
N ALA A 6 87.76 88.74 -5.94
CA ALA A 6 88.89 88.39 -5.07
C ALA A 6 89.28 86.89 -5.14
N GLN A 7 88.34 86.00 -5.20
CA GLN A 7 88.61 84.57 -5.41
C GLN A 7 89.18 84.23 -6.73
N ARG A 8 88.81 84.93 -7.78
CA ARG A 8 89.43 84.82 -9.14
C ARG A 8 90.88 85.18 -9.23
N ILE A 9 91.29 86.22 -8.43
CA ILE A 9 92.66 86.66 -8.33
C ILE A 9 93.50 85.71 -7.46
N LEU A 10 92.89 85.08 -6.42
CA LEU A 10 93.56 84.15 -5.54
C LEU A 10 93.82 82.77 -6.10
N HIS A 11 93.05 82.40 -7.11
CA HIS A 11 93.18 81.09 -7.73
C HIS A 11 93.24 81.17 -9.28
N PRO A 12 94.35 81.65 -9.89
CA PRO A 12 94.44 81.96 -11.30
C PRO A 12 94.46 80.72 -12.20
N LYS A 13 94.55 79.54 -11.67
CA LYS A 13 94.53 78.28 -12.42
C LYS A 13 93.21 77.57 -12.41
N THR A 14 92.22 78.13 -11.76
CA THR A 14 90.86 77.57 -11.77
C THR A 14 89.97 78.36 -12.73
N GLU A 15 89.38 77.61 -13.75
CA GLU A 15 88.41 78.24 -14.62
C GLU A 15 87.11 78.49 -13.79
N PHE A 16 86.77 79.79 -13.59
CA PHE A 16 85.51 80.17 -13.05
C PHE A 16 84.49 80.32 -14.10
N ALA A 17 83.65 79.39 -14.24
CA ALA A 17 82.50 79.50 -15.15
C ALA A 17 81.64 80.67 -14.77
N LEU A 18 81.22 81.48 -15.68
CA LEU A 18 80.28 82.60 -15.48
C LEU A 18 79.03 82.00 -14.93
N PRO A 19 78.37 82.62 -13.93
CA PRO A 19 77.15 82.20 -13.45
C PRO A 19 76.20 82.06 -14.62
N PRO A 20 75.49 80.87 -14.73
CA PRO A 20 74.59 80.66 -15.86
C PRO A 20 73.47 81.71 -15.86
N PRO A 21 73.15 82.29 -17.04
CA PRO A 21 72.19 83.38 -17.22
C PRO A 21 70.77 83.01 -16.74
N TYR A 22 70.53 81.74 -16.56
CA TYR A 22 69.26 81.19 -15.94
C TYR A 22 69.54 79.83 -15.31
N GLN A 23 68.63 79.49 -14.39
CA GLN A 23 68.64 78.17 -13.68
C GLN A 23 67.29 77.45 -13.83
N PHE A 24 67.35 76.13 -13.88
CA PHE A 24 66.20 75.28 -13.89
C PHE A 24 65.71 74.99 -12.47
N LEU A 25 64.46 75.31 -12.17
CA LEU A 25 63.82 75.02 -10.91
C LEU A 25 62.75 74.00 -11.16
N ILE A 26 62.79 72.83 -10.50
CA ILE A 26 61.72 71.84 -10.57
C ILE A 26 60.66 72.35 -9.59
N GLU A 27 59.41 72.47 -10.03
CA GLU A 27 58.26 72.93 -9.23
C GLU A 27 57.55 71.77 -8.53
N ASN A 28 57.79 70.55 -9.02
CA ASN A 28 57.31 69.37 -8.30
C ASN A 28 57.88 69.30 -6.91
N LYS A 29 57.03 69.13 -5.88
CA LYS A 29 57.44 69.06 -4.45
C LYS A 29 58.42 67.89 -4.22
N GLU A 30 58.18 66.76 -4.88
CA GLU A 30 59.01 65.56 -4.80
C GLU A 30 59.14 64.94 -6.16
N LEU A 31 60.31 64.41 -6.51
CA LEU A 31 60.56 63.63 -7.73
C LEU A 31 60.32 62.13 -7.42
N LYS A 32 59.08 61.80 -7.15
CA LYS A 32 58.70 60.44 -6.85
C LYS A 32 57.38 60.09 -7.61
N VAL A 33 57.30 58.91 -8.16
CA VAL A 33 56.17 58.43 -8.84
C VAL A 33 55.92 56.95 -8.50
N ALA A 34 54.68 56.49 -8.46
CA ALA A 34 54.44 55.08 -8.34
C ALA A 34 54.87 54.35 -9.57
N GLN A 35 55.41 53.13 -9.43
CA GLN A 35 55.83 52.28 -10.52
C GLN A 35 54.71 52.06 -11.53
N ASN A 36 55.05 52.15 -12.82
CA ASN A 36 54.13 52.02 -13.98
C ASN A 36 53.06 53.13 -14.08
N GLU A 37 53.27 54.24 -13.41
CA GLU A 37 52.42 55.45 -13.55
C GLU A 37 53.19 56.55 -14.34
N ASP A 38 52.47 57.48 -14.88
CA ASP A 38 53.00 58.63 -15.58
C ASP A 38 53.36 59.74 -14.58
N PHE A 39 54.47 60.44 -14.81
CA PHE A 39 54.95 61.57 -13.99
C PHE A 39 55.06 62.80 -14.84
N LEU A 40 54.33 63.86 -14.48
CA LEU A 40 54.44 65.14 -15.12
C LEU A 40 55.49 65.95 -14.41
N LEU A 41 56.63 66.12 -15.02
CA LEU A 41 57.73 67.04 -14.56
C LEU A 41 57.33 68.48 -14.96
N GLU A 42 57.32 69.36 -13.98
CA GLU A 42 57.08 70.80 -14.15
C GLU A 42 58.39 71.55 -13.77
N VAL A 43 58.84 72.29 -14.77
CA VAL A 43 60.17 73.03 -14.69
C VAL A 43 59.87 74.47 -14.96
N LYS A 44 60.38 75.29 -14.05
CA LYS A 44 60.40 76.72 -14.18
C LYS A 44 61.80 77.26 -14.40
N VAL A 45 61.94 78.09 -15.40
CA VAL A 45 63.26 78.76 -15.69
C VAL A 45 63.26 80.09 -14.99
N LYS A 46 64.30 80.34 -14.20
CA LYS A 46 64.53 81.60 -13.46
C LYS A 46 65.85 82.22 -13.88
N GLY A 47 65.80 83.39 -14.43
CA GLY A 47 67.02 84.16 -14.90
C GLY A 47 66.57 85.28 -15.77
N ASP A 48 67.68 86.07 -16.27
CA ASP A 48 67.48 87.25 -17.10
C ASP A 48 67.21 86.92 -18.58
N LEU A 49 67.58 85.72 -19.02
CA LEU A 49 67.30 85.13 -20.35
C LEU A 49 66.41 83.96 -20.20
N VAL A 50 65.46 83.76 -21.12
CA VAL A 50 64.56 82.60 -21.16
C VAL A 50 64.78 81.78 -22.43
N PRO A 51 65.25 80.59 -22.32
CA PRO A 51 65.50 79.72 -23.48
C PRO A 51 64.16 79.44 -24.27
N GLU A 52 64.27 79.35 -25.51
CA GLU A 52 63.13 78.94 -26.37
C GLU A 52 62.83 77.49 -26.26
N GLU A 53 63.85 76.66 -26.08
CA GLU A 53 63.72 75.22 -25.98
C GLU A 53 64.44 74.70 -24.72
N VAL A 54 63.76 73.81 -23.98
CA VAL A 54 64.36 73.06 -22.89
C VAL A 54 64.21 71.59 -23.17
N PHE A 55 65.29 70.86 -22.92
CA PHE A 55 65.29 69.39 -23.12
C PHE A 55 65.50 68.66 -21.80
N VAL A 56 64.92 67.45 -21.69
CA VAL A 56 65.34 66.49 -20.70
C VAL A 56 66.13 65.39 -21.33
N GLU A 57 67.29 65.13 -20.78
CA GLU A 57 68.25 64.10 -21.22
C GLU A 57 68.11 62.91 -20.29
N ILE A 58 67.77 61.74 -20.83
CA ILE A 58 67.60 60.51 -20.13
C ILE A 58 68.47 59.43 -20.75
N GLY A 59 69.58 59.05 -20.09
CA GLY A 59 70.52 58.16 -20.72
C GLY A 59 71.11 58.83 -22.02
N ASP A 60 71.05 58.18 -23.14
CA ASP A 60 71.50 58.70 -24.43
C ASP A 60 70.44 59.48 -25.21
N GLY A 61 69.21 59.57 -24.66
CA GLY A 61 68.03 60.21 -25.29
C GLY A 61 67.84 61.64 -24.84
N ARG A 62 67.55 62.54 -25.79
CA ARG A 62 67.29 63.97 -25.56
C ARG A 62 65.87 64.27 -26.02
N PHE A 63 64.98 64.73 -25.10
CA PHE A 63 63.51 64.95 -25.34
C PHE A 63 63.16 66.40 -25.05
N LYS A 64 62.38 66.99 -25.90
CA LYS A 64 61.96 68.40 -25.77
C LYS A 64 60.81 68.49 -24.79
N LEU A 65 60.95 69.47 -23.84
CA LEU A 65 59.84 69.83 -22.93
C LEU A 65 58.78 70.64 -23.68
N GLN A 66 57.55 70.43 -23.31
CA GLN A 66 56.41 71.24 -23.79
C GLN A 66 56.42 72.61 -23.04
N LYS A 67 56.46 73.69 -23.77
CA LYS A 67 56.32 75.00 -23.21
C LYS A 67 54.89 75.35 -22.87
N LYS A 68 54.59 75.56 -21.58
CA LYS A 68 53.25 75.98 -21.14
C LYS A 68 53.06 77.48 -21.21
N ASP A 69 54.10 78.27 -20.83
CA ASP A 69 54.12 79.69 -20.90
C ASP A 69 55.59 80.24 -21.00
N LYS A 70 55.78 81.53 -20.74
CA LYS A 70 57.13 82.17 -20.92
C LYS A 70 58.19 81.54 -20.04
N LEU A 71 57.82 80.97 -18.86
CA LEU A 71 58.83 80.56 -17.85
C LEU A 71 58.64 79.07 -17.49
N HIS A 72 57.51 78.45 -17.85
CA HIS A 72 57.16 77.10 -17.39
C HIS A 72 57.19 76.10 -18.57
N TYR A 73 57.77 74.93 -18.29
CA TYR A 73 57.96 73.83 -19.21
C TYR A 73 57.50 72.54 -18.50
N SER A 74 57.07 71.62 -19.24
CA SER A 74 56.66 70.32 -18.69
C SER A 74 57.08 69.13 -19.58
N TYR A 75 57.34 68.00 -18.94
CA TYR A 75 57.63 66.76 -19.62
C TYR A 75 56.89 65.61 -18.95
N LEU A 76 56.20 64.76 -19.73
CA LEU A 76 55.52 63.60 -19.22
C LEU A 76 56.40 62.34 -19.37
N PHE A 77 56.92 61.89 -18.24
CA PHE A 77 57.49 60.56 -18.15
C PHE A 77 56.39 59.55 -18.17
N LYS A 78 56.33 58.76 -19.20
CA LYS A 78 55.29 57.72 -19.37
C LYS A 78 55.71 56.38 -18.78
N ASN A 79 54.84 55.74 -18.02
CA ASN A 79 55.02 54.39 -17.51
C ASN A 79 56.34 54.14 -16.81
N VAL A 80 56.68 54.93 -15.82
CA VAL A 80 58.00 54.91 -15.08
C VAL A 80 58.07 53.60 -14.26
N ASN A 81 58.89 52.66 -14.72
CA ASN A 81 58.99 51.30 -14.09
C ASN A 81 60.23 51.15 -13.21
N GLN A 82 61.22 52.03 -13.33
CA GLN A 82 62.46 52.08 -12.58
C GLN A 82 62.91 53.53 -12.36
N ASN A 83 63.89 53.76 -11.46
CA ASN A 83 64.42 55.09 -11.24
C ASN A 83 64.97 55.65 -12.56
N VAL A 84 64.65 56.90 -12.83
CA VAL A 84 65.08 57.57 -14.06
C VAL A 84 65.93 58.79 -13.65
N ASP A 85 67.20 58.69 -13.97
CA ASP A 85 68.09 59.77 -13.85
C ASP A 85 68.02 60.66 -15.08
N PHE A 86 67.86 61.97 -14.90
CA PHE A 86 67.74 62.93 -15.99
C PHE A 86 68.43 64.24 -15.69
N VAL A 87 68.78 64.90 -16.72
CA VAL A 87 69.39 66.23 -16.69
C VAL A 87 68.54 67.14 -17.60
N LEU A 88 68.29 68.39 -17.12
CA LEU A 88 67.67 69.41 -17.95
C LEU A 88 68.70 70.14 -18.72
N SER A 89 68.58 70.31 -20.00
CA SER A 89 69.62 70.97 -20.84
C SER A 89 68.91 71.87 -21.87
N THR A 90 69.73 72.84 -22.28
CA THR A 90 69.50 73.63 -23.44
C THR A 90 70.72 73.47 -24.37
N GLU A 91 70.94 74.27 -25.42
CA GLU A 91 72.17 74.20 -26.24
C GLU A 91 73.40 74.60 -25.46
N GLU A 92 73.24 75.45 -24.47
CA GLU A 92 74.40 76.09 -23.76
C GLU A 92 74.55 75.67 -22.28
N ILE A 93 73.56 75.26 -21.63
CA ILE A 93 73.50 74.98 -20.18
C ILE A 93 72.83 73.70 -19.82
N SER A 94 73.46 72.94 -18.95
CA SER A 94 72.89 71.68 -18.38
C SER A 94 72.71 71.84 -16.84
N SER A 95 71.68 71.30 -16.33
CA SER A 95 71.45 71.25 -14.85
C SER A 95 72.36 70.22 -14.18
N SER A 96 72.32 70.18 -12.88
CA SER A 96 72.71 69.00 -12.12
C SER A 96 71.79 67.82 -12.45
N LYS A 97 72.30 66.65 -12.19
CA LYS A 97 71.53 65.39 -12.38
C LYS A 97 70.41 65.33 -11.33
N PHE A 98 69.22 65.09 -11.78
CA PHE A 98 68.02 64.77 -11.02
C PHE A 98 67.71 63.31 -11.12
N SER A 99 67.05 62.77 -10.12
CA SER A 99 66.59 61.37 -10.13
C SER A 99 65.13 61.32 -9.80
N LEU A 100 64.32 60.77 -10.73
CA LEU A 100 62.92 60.44 -10.50
C LEU A 100 62.87 59.05 -9.90
N GLU A 101 62.48 58.95 -8.65
CA GLU A 101 62.38 57.67 -7.91
C GLU A 101 61.08 56.98 -8.28
N ALA A 102 61.15 55.73 -8.80
CA ALA A 102 60.02 54.88 -9.02
C ALA A 102 59.70 54.08 -7.74
N LEU A 103 58.65 54.44 -7.04
CA LEU A 103 58.24 53.79 -5.81
C LEU A 103 57.54 52.50 -6.11
N PRO A 104 57.99 51.38 -5.55
CA PRO A 104 57.29 50.06 -5.81
C PRO A 104 55.87 50.15 -5.32
N LYS A 105 54.92 49.85 -6.25
CA LYS A 105 53.52 49.81 -5.95
C LYS A 105 53.15 48.46 -5.31
N ALA A 106 52.43 48.51 -4.21
CA ALA A 106 51.89 47.31 -3.62
C ALA A 106 50.90 46.63 -4.60
N THR A 107 51.11 45.36 -4.94
CA THR A 107 50.30 44.64 -5.94
C THR A 107 49.91 43.27 -5.42
N ILE A 108 48.63 42.86 -5.70
CA ILE A 108 48.13 41.52 -5.46
C ILE A 108 48.54 40.66 -6.65
N ALA A 109 49.43 39.69 -6.43
CA ALA A 109 49.97 38.79 -7.45
C ALA A 109 49.11 37.52 -7.63
N GLY A 110 48.48 37.03 -6.57
CA GLY A 110 47.64 35.85 -6.59
C GLY A 110 46.59 35.90 -5.51
N LEU A 111 45.40 35.39 -5.80
CA LEU A 111 44.31 35.25 -4.86
C LEU A 111 43.83 33.80 -4.90
N SER A 112 43.86 33.14 -3.76
CA SER A 112 43.31 31.78 -3.57
C SER A 112 42.32 31.83 -2.39
N ILE A 113 41.14 31.39 -2.61
CA ILE A 113 40.06 31.41 -1.61
C ILE A 113 39.60 29.99 -1.35
N LYS A 114 39.79 29.50 -0.13
CA LYS A 114 39.27 28.20 0.32
C LYS A 114 37.91 28.40 0.93
N LEU A 115 36.92 27.69 0.39
CA LEU A 115 35.54 27.67 0.85
C LEU A 115 35.30 26.40 1.65
N SER A 116 34.87 26.52 2.90
CA SER A 116 34.49 25.41 3.77
C SER A 116 33.03 25.59 4.13
N TYR A 117 32.20 24.70 3.59
CA TYR A 117 30.76 24.77 3.74
C TYR A 117 30.27 24.26 5.11
N PRO A 118 29.13 24.70 5.61
CA PRO A 118 28.47 24.09 6.77
C PRO A 118 28.30 22.58 6.60
N SER A 119 28.39 21.83 7.69
CA SER A 119 28.39 20.37 7.68
C SER A 119 27.08 19.76 7.14
N TYR A 120 25.95 20.44 7.34
CA TYR A 120 24.63 19.97 6.90
C TYR A 120 24.47 19.93 5.37
N LEU A 121 25.29 20.70 4.63
CA LEU A 121 25.27 20.71 3.16
C LEU A 121 25.96 19.48 2.56
N HIS A 122 26.70 18.71 3.35
CA HIS A 122 27.49 17.55 2.90
C HIS A 122 28.40 17.83 1.70
N LYS A 123 28.78 19.10 1.48
CA LYS A 123 29.65 19.55 0.39
C LYS A 123 31.09 19.62 0.84
N ALA A 124 31.99 19.02 0.04
CA ALA A 124 33.43 19.07 0.30
C ALA A 124 33.95 20.50 0.16
N ALA A 125 35.02 20.84 0.93
CA ALA A 125 35.68 22.13 0.78
C ALA A 125 36.33 22.29 -0.59
N GLU A 126 36.18 23.45 -1.21
CA GLU A 126 36.75 23.76 -2.52
C GLU A 126 37.70 25.00 -2.43
N THR A 127 38.60 25.13 -3.41
CA THR A 127 39.51 26.26 -3.48
C THR A 127 39.38 26.91 -4.86
N VAL A 128 38.99 28.19 -4.84
CA VAL A 128 38.83 29.04 -6.01
C VAL A 128 40.11 29.90 -6.16
N LYS A 129 40.67 29.99 -7.37
CA LYS A 129 41.89 30.75 -7.62
C LYS A 129 41.66 31.87 -8.62
N ASN A 130 42.29 33.01 -8.37
CA ASN A 130 42.28 34.20 -9.22
C ASN A 130 40.89 34.79 -9.53
N THR A 131 39.91 34.45 -8.73
CA THR A 131 38.57 35.00 -8.78
C THR A 131 38.24 35.49 -7.36
N GLY A 132 37.75 36.72 -7.22
CA GLY A 132 37.36 37.27 -5.92
C GLY A 132 35.85 37.30 -5.72
N ASP A 133 35.06 37.30 -6.81
CA ASP A 133 33.62 37.19 -6.71
C ASP A 133 33.19 35.76 -6.36
N LEU A 134 32.33 35.62 -5.36
CA LEU A 134 31.92 34.33 -4.80
C LEU A 134 30.42 34.20 -4.83
N PHE A 135 29.95 32.97 -5.10
CA PHE A 135 28.58 32.55 -4.91
C PHE A 135 28.59 31.38 -3.92
N ILE A 136 28.12 31.61 -2.71
CA ILE A 136 28.27 30.67 -1.59
C ILE A 136 26.98 30.54 -0.77
N PRO A 137 26.70 29.36 -0.20
CA PRO A 137 25.67 29.20 0.81
C PRO A 137 25.98 29.99 2.11
N GLU A 138 24.90 30.35 2.82
CA GLU A 138 24.99 31.00 4.12
C GLU A 138 25.80 30.16 5.11
N GLY A 139 26.58 30.84 5.97
CA GLY A 139 27.43 30.18 6.97
C GLY A 139 28.72 29.58 6.44
N THR A 140 29.06 29.79 5.17
CA THR A 140 30.34 29.34 4.57
C THR A 140 31.51 30.04 5.21
N LYS A 141 32.51 29.26 5.62
CA LYS A 141 33.80 29.76 6.12
C LYS A 141 34.70 30.01 4.91
N VAL A 142 35.02 31.28 4.70
CA VAL A 142 35.90 31.77 3.62
C VAL A 142 37.28 32.04 4.19
N GLU A 143 38.29 31.42 3.62
CA GLU A 143 39.71 31.64 3.95
C GLU A 143 40.43 32.19 2.74
N TRP A 144 40.76 33.50 2.79
CA TRP A 144 41.54 34.17 1.78
C TRP A 144 43.01 33.87 1.98
N THR A 145 43.70 33.55 0.95
CA THR A 145 45.16 33.36 0.87
C THR A 145 45.67 34.21 -0.29
N ILE A 146 46.41 35.29 0.03
CA ILE A 146 46.72 36.34 -0.92
C ILE A 146 48.24 36.45 -1.04
N ASP A 147 48.77 36.24 -2.23
CA ASP A 147 50.16 36.52 -2.56
C ASP A 147 50.27 37.97 -3.05
N ALA A 148 51.00 38.77 -2.31
CA ALA A 148 51.16 40.19 -2.62
C ALA A 148 52.66 40.61 -2.70
N LYS A 149 53.00 41.38 -3.73
CA LYS A 149 54.32 41.87 -3.93
C LYS A 149 54.45 43.34 -3.50
N ASN A 150 55.58 43.73 -2.97
CA ASN A 150 55.85 45.08 -2.48
C ASN A 150 54.83 45.60 -1.47
N THR A 151 54.24 44.68 -0.68
CA THR A 151 53.16 44.97 0.26
C THR A 151 53.62 44.70 1.68
N GLU A 152 53.49 45.68 2.56
CA GLU A 152 53.90 45.61 3.97
C GLU A 152 52.64 45.29 4.81
N GLN A 153 51.47 45.80 4.40
CA GLN A 153 50.21 45.62 5.07
C GLN A 153 49.12 45.35 4.05
N LEU A 154 48.33 44.29 4.31
CA LEU A 154 47.15 43.99 3.55
C LEU A 154 45.93 43.97 4.50
N LEU A 155 44.92 44.75 4.15
CA LEU A 155 43.64 44.80 4.88
C LEU A 155 42.53 44.27 4.01
N LEU A 156 41.65 43.51 4.64
CA LEU A 156 40.36 43.15 4.04
C LEU A 156 39.30 44.09 4.60
N LYS A 157 38.71 44.91 3.74
CA LYS A 157 37.54 45.73 4.06
C LYS A 157 36.27 44.96 3.70
N VAL A 158 35.40 44.70 4.67
CA VAL A 158 34.10 44.12 4.43
C VAL A 158 33.06 45.14 4.91
N GLN A 159 32.25 45.66 3.96
CA GLN A 159 31.44 46.85 4.21
C GLN A 159 32.30 48.00 4.82
N ASP A 160 32.00 48.44 6.02
CA ASP A 160 32.73 49.50 6.71
C ASP A 160 33.78 48.98 7.71
N SER A 161 33.91 47.68 7.90
CA SER A 161 34.83 47.05 8.83
C SER A 161 36.15 46.68 8.17
N LEU A 162 37.27 47.05 8.78
CA LEU A 162 38.63 46.74 8.32
C LEU A 162 39.19 45.55 9.14
N TYR A 163 39.63 44.53 8.49
CA TYR A 163 40.23 43.32 9.09
C TYR A 163 41.71 43.23 8.68
N LYS A 164 42.59 43.13 9.67
CA LYS A 164 44.01 42.85 9.40
C LYS A 164 44.22 41.40 9.00
N THR A 165 44.98 41.20 7.95
CA THR A 165 45.41 39.86 7.56
C THR A 165 46.66 39.45 8.37
N SER A 166 46.79 38.14 8.60
CA SER A 166 48.00 37.57 9.20
C SER A 166 48.99 37.21 8.10
N LEU A 167 50.26 37.62 8.27
CA LEU A 167 51.34 37.26 7.34
C LEU A 167 51.94 35.93 7.75
N LEU A 168 51.93 34.96 6.89
CA LEU A 168 52.55 33.65 7.07
C LEU A 168 53.56 33.41 5.94
N GLY A 169 54.87 33.66 6.23
CA GLY A 169 55.87 33.63 5.20
C GLY A 169 55.75 34.80 4.22
N SER A 170 55.43 34.53 2.97
CA SER A 170 55.19 35.52 1.89
C SER A 170 53.70 35.75 1.58
N VAL A 171 52.78 35.10 2.33
CA VAL A 171 51.36 35.07 1.98
C VAL A 171 50.53 35.67 3.12
N PHE A 172 49.59 36.51 2.75
CA PHE A 172 48.63 37.08 3.69
C PHE A 172 47.42 36.18 3.76
N SER A 173 46.95 35.86 4.96
CA SER A 173 45.75 35.02 5.18
C SER A 173 44.73 35.66 6.12
N LEU A 174 43.45 35.41 5.87
CA LEU A 174 42.33 35.77 6.73
C LEU A 174 41.21 34.74 6.58
N ARG A 175 40.59 34.41 7.71
CA ARG A 175 39.41 33.50 7.72
C ARG A 175 38.23 34.25 8.32
N LYS A 176 37.04 34.12 7.67
CA LYS A 176 35.80 34.71 8.14
C LYS A 176 34.61 33.84 7.69
N THR A 177 33.58 33.71 8.55
CA THR A 177 32.32 33.11 8.20
C THR A 177 31.39 34.20 7.63
N ILE A 178 30.73 33.93 6.54
CA ILE A 178 29.89 34.87 5.78
C ILE A 178 28.42 34.42 5.87
N PHE A 179 27.57 35.37 6.31
CA PHE A 179 26.12 35.09 6.46
C PHE A 179 25.23 35.92 5.51
N ASN A 180 25.72 37.03 5.00
CA ASN A 180 24.96 37.90 4.13
C ASN A 180 25.78 38.31 2.92
N SER A 181 25.10 38.57 1.80
CA SER A 181 25.73 39.12 0.61
C SER A 181 26.41 40.45 0.92
N THR A 182 27.65 40.63 0.47
CA THR A 182 28.46 41.78 0.85
C THR A 182 29.53 42.10 -0.18
N HIS A 183 29.85 43.39 -0.31
CA HIS A 183 31.06 43.85 -1.00
C HIS A 183 32.25 43.72 -0.09
N TYR A 184 33.39 43.33 -0.63
CA TYR A 184 34.64 43.36 0.06
C TYR A 184 35.77 43.90 -0.83
N SER A 185 36.75 44.49 -0.21
CA SER A 185 37.88 45.08 -0.90
C SER A 185 39.21 44.64 -0.24
N LEU A 186 40.18 44.30 -1.08
CA LEU A 186 41.55 44.05 -0.63
C LEU A 186 42.36 45.31 -0.81
N LEU A 187 42.90 45.84 0.30
CA LEU A 187 43.72 47.05 0.34
C LEU A 187 45.16 46.68 0.64
N ALA A 188 45.98 46.70 -0.42
CA ALA A 188 47.41 46.47 -0.29
C ALA A 188 48.19 47.81 -0.20
N SER A 189 48.97 47.97 0.86
CA SER A 189 49.73 49.19 1.12
C SER A 189 51.15 48.87 1.48
N ASN A 190 52.03 49.86 1.27
CA ASN A 190 53.43 49.89 1.72
C ASN A 190 53.76 51.28 2.27
N SER A 191 54.85 51.38 3.00
CA SER A 191 55.33 52.65 3.61
C SER A 191 55.76 53.70 2.61
N LYS A 192 55.92 53.30 1.35
CA LYS A 192 56.50 54.24 0.31
C LYS A 192 55.44 54.99 -0.46
N LEU A 193 54.18 54.47 -0.49
CA LEU A 193 53.06 55.08 -1.20
C LEU A 193 51.89 55.30 -0.27
N ALA A 194 51.36 56.51 -0.23
CA ALA A 194 50.28 56.92 0.67
C ALA A 194 48.93 56.30 0.30
N GLN A 195 48.74 55.91 -0.96
CA GLN A 195 47.48 55.32 -1.43
C GLN A 195 47.56 53.79 -1.55
N PRO A 196 46.66 53.06 -0.92
CA PRO A 196 46.61 51.60 -1.10
C PRO A 196 46.13 51.21 -2.50
N ASN A 197 46.62 50.07 -2.98
CA ASN A 197 46.03 49.42 -4.15
C ASN A 197 44.75 48.67 -3.74
N VAL A 198 43.64 48.96 -4.40
CA VAL A 198 42.30 48.46 -4.03
C VAL A 198 41.77 47.53 -5.06
N ALA A 199 41.45 46.29 -4.69
CA ALA A 199 40.71 45.33 -5.54
C ALA A 199 39.32 45.08 -4.88
N ASN A 200 38.26 45.31 -5.66
CA ASN A 200 36.86 45.19 -5.17
C ASN A 200 36.23 43.93 -5.71
N TYR A 201 35.48 43.24 -4.85
CA TYR A 201 34.80 42.01 -5.13
C TYR A 201 33.45 41.93 -4.44
N PHE A 202 32.61 40.97 -4.87
CA PHE A 202 31.30 40.73 -4.31
C PHE A 202 31.13 39.29 -3.86
N ILE A 203 30.53 39.10 -2.69
CA ILE A 203 30.11 37.79 -2.21
C ILE A 203 28.59 37.76 -2.27
N ASN A 204 28.04 36.90 -3.12
CA ASN A 204 26.64 36.60 -3.13
C ASN A 204 26.36 35.39 -2.25
N VAL A 205 25.50 35.56 -1.24
CA VAL A 205 25.13 34.51 -0.28
C VAL A 205 23.75 34.01 -0.63
N GLN A 206 23.68 32.73 -0.97
CA GLN A 206 22.42 32.02 -1.13
C GLN A 206 21.90 31.63 0.26
N LYS A 207 20.73 32.11 0.61
CA LYS A 207 20.04 31.68 1.84
C LYS A 207 19.40 30.36 1.62
N ASP A 208 19.35 29.55 2.68
CA ASP A 208 18.64 28.30 2.77
C ASP A 208 17.13 28.54 2.67
N ALA A 209 16.45 27.82 1.80
CA ALA A 209 15.00 27.93 1.59
C ALA A 209 14.21 27.22 2.73
N TYR A 210 12.92 27.40 2.74
CA TYR A 210 12.02 26.59 3.59
C TYR A 210 11.74 25.27 2.90
N PRO A 211 11.59 24.17 3.65
CA PRO A 211 11.17 22.91 3.08
C PRO A 211 9.75 23.00 2.52
N GLU A 212 9.45 22.18 1.53
CA GLU A 212 8.12 22.07 0.92
C GLU A 212 7.47 20.75 1.31
N ILE A 213 6.16 20.77 1.53
CA ILE A 213 5.35 19.61 1.81
C ILE A 213 4.01 19.69 1.12
N GLY A 214 3.67 18.64 0.36
CA GLY A 214 2.36 18.39 -0.20
C GLY A 214 1.80 17.08 0.33
N VAL A 215 0.52 17.04 0.73
CA VAL A 215 -0.12 15.81 1.23
C VAL A 215 -1.48 15.65 0.58
N GLU A 216 -1.76 14.44 0.12
CA GLU A 216 -3.03 14.00 -0.41
C GLU A 216 -3.58 12.88 0.48
N ASN A 217 -4.83 13.04 0.93
CA ASN A 217 -5.52 12.04 1.71
C ASN A 217 -6.15 10.99 0.82
N ILE A 218 -5.85 9.75 1.10
CA ILE A 218 -6.45 8.61 0.42
C ILE A 218 -7.61 8.11 1.29
N LYS A 219 -8.84 8.47 0.92
CA LYS A 219 -10.03 7.93 1.57
C LYS A 219 -10.28 6.53 1.03
N ASP A 220 -10.08 5.53 1.86
CA ASP A 220 -10.51 4.17 1.58
C ASP A 220 -11.87 3.91 2.23
N SER A 221 -12.90 3.73 1.40
CA SER A 221 -14.24 3.37 1.87
C SER A 221 -14.34 1.91 2.35
N THR A 222 -13.30 1.10 2.12
CA THR A 222 -13.26 -0.32 2.47
C THR A 222 -12.69 -0.55 3.87
N GLN A 223 -11.74 0.27 4.31
CA GLN A 223 -11.10 0.17 5.62
C GLN A 223 -11.37 1.44 6.43
N LEU A 224 -12.49 1.44 7.15
CA LEU A 224 -12.97 2.61 7.90
C LEU A 224 -12.05 2.98 9.06
N THR A 225 -11.28 2.03 9.59
CA THR A 225 -10.38 2.22 10.74
C THR A 225 -8.95 2.57 10.34
N LEU A 226 -8.64 2.61 9.03
CA LEU A 226 -7.31 2.92 8.53
C LEU A 226 -7.25 4.32 7.93
N PHE A 227 -6.45 5.19 8.54
CA PHE A 227 -6.11 6.48 7.97
C PHE A 227 -4.90 6.33 7.03
N LEU A 228 -5.06 6.75 5.79
CA LEU A 228 -4.04 6.68 4.75
C LEU A 228 -3.78 8.09 4.21
N ALA A 229 -2.49 8.48 4.17
CA ALA A 229 -2.04 9.71 3.53
C ALA A 229 -0.78 9.44 2.69
N ARG A 230 -0.72 10.09 1.55
CA ARG A 230 0.48 10.15 0.71
C ARG A 230 0.93 11.59 0.60
N GLY A 231 2.22 11.81 0.70
CA GLY A 231 2.76 13.14 0.54
C GLY A 231 4.06 13.14 -0.23
N GLU A 232 4.47 14.34 -0.59
CA GLU A 232 5.75 14.66 -1.19
C GLU A 232 6.42 15.72 -0.35
N ILE A 233 7.71 15.55 -0.07
CA ILE A 233 8.55 16.53 0.61
C ILE A 233 9.74 16.85 -0.26
N ALA A 234 10.15 18.13 -0.25
CA ALA A 234 11.33 18.60 -0.95
C ALA A 234 12.03 19.67 -0.14
N ASP A 235 13.36 19.74 -0.28
CA ASP A 235 14.20 20.77 0.31
C ASP A 235 15.50 20.88 -0.49
N ASP A 236 16.10 22.07 -0.54
CA ASP A 236 17.31 22.33 -1.33
C ASP A 236 18.56 21.66 -0.76
N TYR A 237 18.59 21.37 0.54
CA TYR A 237 19.74 20.72 1.21
C TYR A 237 19.37 19.50 2.06
N GLY A 238 18.09 19.17 2.17
CA GLY A 238 17.60 17.97 2.79
C GLY A 238 16.75 18.20 4.04
N VAL A 239 15.95 17.19 4.34
CA VAL A 239 14.97 17.17 5.43
C VAL A 239 15.58 16.52 6.67
N SER A 240 15.44 17.14 7.85
CA SER A 240 15.92 16.59 9.13
C SER A 240 14.85 15.82 9.88
N LYS A 241 13.56 16.19 9.73
CA LYS A 241 12.46 15.60 10.48
C LYS A 241 11.14 15.74 9.75
N LEU A 242 10.32 14.69 9.80
CA LEU A 242 8.93 14.68 9.32
C LEU A 242 8.04 14.11 10.41
N THR A 243 6.95 14.79 10.76
CA THR A 243 6.00 14.33 11.78
C THR A 243 4.56 14.42 11.31
N PHE A 244 3.79 13.48 11.79
CA PHE A 244 2.33 13.48 11.79
C PHE A 244 1.85 13.96 13.15
N ASN A 245 1.16 15.08 13.19
CA ASN A 245 0.65 15.69 14.40
C ASN A 245 -0.86 15.53 14.44
N TYR A 246 -1.41 15.01 15.54
CA TYR A 246 -2.83 14.71 15.65
C TYR A 246 -3.39 15.00 17.04
N ARG A 247 -4.70 15.29 17.07
CA ARG A 247 -5.48 15.37 18.31
C ARG A 247 -6.89 14.83 18.09
N LYS A 248 -7.49 14.27 19.12
CA LYS A 248 -8.88 13.83 19.08
C LYS A 248 -9.84 15.02 19.30
N THR A 249 -10.92 15.03 18.54
CA THR A 249 -12.01 15.97 18.70
C THR A 249 -13.32 15.20 18.72
N GLY A 250 -14.18 15.45 19.72
CA GLY A 250 -15.50 14.84 19.86
C GLY A 250 -16.40 15.71 20.72
N ASP A 251 -17.72 15.43 20.74
CA ASP A 251 -18.72 16.23 21.46
C ASP A 251 -18.43 16.42 22.97
N LYS A 252 -17.54 15.59 23.54
CA LYS A 252 -17.17 15.60 24.96
C LYS A 252 -15.69 15.92 25.21
N SER A 253 -14.89 16.22 24.19
CA SER A 253 -13.47 16.53 24.37
C SER A 253 -13.26 18.00 24.66
N PRO A 254 -12.41 18.38 25.65
CA PRO A 254 -12.05 19.76 25.87
C PRO A 254 -11.40 20.36 24.63
N LYS A 255 -11.78 21.57 24.26
CA LYS A 255 -11.26 22.29 23.05
C LYS A 255 -9.76 22.61 23.10
N GLU A 256 -9.03 22.25 24.15
CA GLU A 256 -7.62 22.57 24.38
C GLU A 256 -6.78 21.31 24.64
N VAL A 257 -6.83 20.33 23.75
CA VAL A 257 -5.89 19.21 23.79
C VAL A 257 -4.77 19.49 22.81
N ASP A 258 -3.52 19.48 23.32
CA ASP A 258 -2.33 19.64 22.48
C ASP A 258 -2.20 18.50 21.46
N PHE A 259 -1.62 18.85 20.30
CA PHE A 259 -1.32 17.86 19.27
C PHE A 259 -0.22 16.90 19.74
N LYS A 260 -0.45 15.62 19.56
CA LYS A 260 0.55 14.56 19.74
C LYS A 260 1.29 14.36 18.44
N ALA A 261 2.61 14.18 18.48
CA ALA A 261 3.44 13.97 17.30
C ALA A 261 3.90 12.51 17.18
N LYS A 262 3.78 11.94 16.00
CA LYS A 262 4.41 10.67 15.60
C LYS A 262 5.40 10.93 14.46
N ASN A 263 6.59 10.34 14.52
CA ASN A 263 7.58 10.47 13.45
C ASN A 263 7.12 9.66 12.21
N VAL A 264 7.29 10.27 11.06
CA VAL A 264 7.05 9.64 9.75
C VAL A 264 8.40 9.22 9.17
N ALA A 265 8.48 8.05 8.61
CA ALA A 265 9.70 7.55 7.98
C ALA A 265 9.95 8.26 6.65
N PHE A 266 11.20 8.69 6.44
CA PHE A 266 11.68 9.33 5.21
C PHE A 266 13.17 9.00 5.02
N ASP A 267 13.73 9.28 3.85
CA ASP A 267 15.16 9.14 3.55
C ASP A 267 15.86 10.49 3.74
N PRO A 268 16.73 10.65 4.75
CA PRO A 268 17.41 11.91 4.99
C PRO A 268 18.39 12.35 3.88
N SER A 269 18.76 11.44 2.97
CA SER A 269 19.70 11.71 1.89
C SER A 269 19.03 12.24 0.61
N ALA A 270 17.71 12.14 0.51
CA ALA A 270 16.95 12.56 -0.66
C ALA A 270 16.50 14.02 -0.51
N LEU A 271 16.76 14.83 -1.54
CA LEU A 271 16.32 16.23 -1.60
C LEU A 271 14.83 16.35 -1.94
N GLN A 272 14.28 15.38 -2.66
CA GLN A 272 12.86 15.27 -3.00
C GLN A 272 12.44 13.80 -2.92
N GLN A 273 11.35 13.52 -2.24
CA GLN A 273 10.83 12.17 -2.09
C GLN A 273 9.35 12.14 -1.78
N ASN A 274 8.73 11.02 -2.13
CA ASN A 274 7.38 10.70 -1.70
C ASN A 274 7.42 9.94 -0.36
N PHE A 275 6.40 10.15 0.46
CA PHE A 275 6.17 9.35 1.66
C PHE A 275 4.73 8.86 1.69
N ASN A 276 4.50 7.71 2.31
CA ASN A 276 3.18 7.22 2.66
C ASN A 276 3.11 7.12 4.18
N TYR A 277 1.96 7.50 4.71
CA TYR A 277 1.68 7.38 6.13
C TYR A 277 0.36 6.66 6.34
N PHE A 278 0.35 5.70 7.24
CA PHE A 278 -0.83 4.99 7.65
C PHE A 278 -0.90 4.97 9.17
N LEU A 279 -2.12 5.03 9.66
CA LEU A 279 -2.42 4.96 11.08
C LEU A 279 -3.68 4.13 11.26
N ASP A 280 -3.58 3.01 11.98
CA ASP A 280 -4.78 2.36 12.53
C ASP A 280 -5.31 3.24 13.65
N VAL A 281 -6.52 3.79 13.47
CA VAL A 281 -7.11 4.69 14.45
C VAL A 281 -7.43 4.00 15.78
N LYS A 282 -7.41 2.66 15.81
CA LYS A 282 -7.47 1.86 17.04
C LYS A 282 -6.25 2.10 17.94
N GLU A 283 -5.05 2.34 17.36
CA GLU A 283 -3.83 2.65 18.13
C GLU A 283 -3.93 3.96 18.91
N VAL A 284 -4.75 4.88 18.42
CA VAL A 284 -5.00 6.16 19.08
C VAL A 284 -6.29 6.13 19.89
N ASP A 285 -6.96 4.96 20.02
CA ASP A 285 -8.22 4.76 20.75
C ASP A 285 -9.30 5.76 20.29
N LEU A 286 -9.45 5.94 18.97
CA LEU A 286 -10.51 6.75 18.38
C LEU A 286 -11.80 5.92 18.37
N LYS A 287 -12.87 6.46 18.95
CA LYS A 287 -14.17 5.78 19.01
C LYS A 287 -15.05 6.15 17.84
N ASN A 288 -16.02 5.29 17.55
CA ASN A 288 -17.01 5.54 16.52
C ASN A 288 -17.74 6.87 16.78
N GLY A 289 -17.81 7.72 15.75
CA GLY A 289 -18.38 9.07 15.83
C GLY A 289 -17.39 10.17 16.23
N GLU A 290 -16.21 9.84 16.74
CA GLU A 290 -15.15 10.82 17.04
C GLU A 290 -14.37 11.20 15.79
N SER A 291 -13.71 12.38 15.85
CA SER A 291 -12.87 12.90 14.78
C SER A 291 -11.43 13.07 15.25
N LEU A 292 -10.51 12.91 14.33
CA LEU A 292 -9.08 13.15 14.48
C LEU A 292 -8.71 14.38 13.65
N GLU A 293 -8.31 15.48 14.29
CA GLU A 293 -7.67 16.61 13.59
C GLU A 293 -6.19 16.34 13.48
N TYR A 294 -5.62 16.61 12.32
CA TYR A 294 -4.22 16.32 12.04
C TYR A 294 -3.60 17.28 11.03
N PHE A 295 -2.27 17.36 11.07
CA PHE A 295 -1.43 17.99 10.05
C PHE A 295 -0.07 17.31 10.01
N PHE A 296 0.62 17.45 8.89
CA PHE A 296 2.01 17.04 8.75
C PHE A 296 2.93 18.25 8.90
N GLU A 297 4.11 18.04 9.48
CA GLU A 297 5.11 19.08 9.64
C GLU A 297 6.49 18.51 9.25
N VAL A 298 7.17 19.23 8.37
CA VAL A 298 8.50 18.92 7.87
C VAL A 298 9.49 19.98 8.32
N TRP A 299 10.69 19.58 8.72
CA TRP A 299 11.80 20.46 9.09
C TRP A 299 12.98 20.24 8.16
N ASP A 300 13.62 21.35 7.76
CA ASP A 300 14.88 21.32 7.04
C ASP A 300 16.05 20.86 7.95
N ASN A 301 17.22 20.78 7.35
CA ASN A 301 18.47 20.43 8.06
C ASN A 301 19.35 21.64 8.36
N ASP A 302 18.86 22.91 8.23
CA ASP A 302 19.66 24.12 8.44
C ASP A 302 20.30 24.14 9.86
N GLY A 303 21.60 23.91 9.90
CA GLY A 303 22.41 23.94 11.12
C GLY A 303 22.99 25.32 11.44
N VAL A 304 22.70 26.36 10.63
CA VAL A 304 23.25 27.72 10.80
C VAL A 304 22.25 28.63 11.48
N ASN A 305 21.01 28.71 10.99
CA ASN A 305 19.97 29.59 11.54
C ASN A 305 18.94 28.82 12.41
N GLY A 306 19.09 27.49 12.50
CA GLY A 306 18.15 26.60 13.16
C GLY A 306 17.11 26.04 12.17
N HIS A 307 16.61 24.85 12.46
CA HIS A 307 15.68 24.13 11.60
C HIS A 307 14.40 24.91 11.36
N LYS A 308 14.12 25.26 10.11
CA LYS A 308 12.86 25.87 9.68
C LYS A 308 11.82 24.77 9.46
N SER A 309 10.55 25.05 9.70
CA SER A 309 9.49 24.07 9.47
C SER A 309 8.34 24.64 8.65
N VAL A 310 7.69 23.74 7.93
CA VAL A 310 6.46 24.01 7.18
C VAL A 310 5.41 22.98 7.58
N LYS A 311 4.18 23.45 7.77
CA LYS A 311 3.02 22.66 8.18
C LYS A 311 1.99 22.58 7.05
N THR A 312 1.35 21.45 6.90
CA THR A 312 0.14 21.36 6.06
C THR A 312 -1.05 22.05 6.74
N LYS A 313 -2.10 22.22 6.03
CA LYS A 313 -3.39 22.65 6.64
C LYS A 313 -3.84 21.60 7.64
N ILE A 314 -4.54 22.05 8.68
CA ILE A 314 -5.21 21.15 9.62
C ILE A 314 -6.42 20.55 8.89
N GLU A 315 -6.45 19.23 8.83
CA GLU A 315 -7.56 18.46 8.27
C GLU A 315 -8.20 17.58 9.32
N SER A 316 -9.37 17.06 9.01
CA SER A 316 -10.13 16.20 9.92
C SER A 316 -10.43 14.86 9.28
N PHE A 317 -10.13 13.79 10.00
CA PHE A 317 -10.56 12.43 9.72
C PHE A 317 -11.63 12.04 10.73
N ARG A 318 -12.83 11.70 10.27
CA ARG A 318 -13.94 11.29 11.12
C ARG A 318 -14.17 9.78 10.99
N LEU A 319 -14.21 9.09 12.12
CA LEU A 319 -14.67 7.71 12.15
C LEU A 319 -16.22 7.73 12.18
N PRO A 320 -16.90 7.08 11.23
CA PRO A 320 -18.35 7.06 11.21
C PRO A 320 -18.94 6.48 12.52
N GLY A 321 -20.13 6.94 12.90
CA GLY A 321 -20.84 6.39 14.06
C GLY A 321 -21.31 4.96 13.81
N GLU A 322 -21.57 4.19 14.90
CA GLU A 322 -22.01 2.78 14.79
C GLU A 322 -23.27 2.64 13.89
N HIS A 323 -24.22 3.52 14.03
CA HIS A 323 -25.45 3.51 13.21
C HIS A 323 -25.16 3.82 11.73
N GLU A 324 -24.30 4.79 11.44
CA GLU A 324 -23.91 5.17 10.08
C GLU A 324 -23.14 4.03 9.38
N ILE A 325 -22.26 3.36 10.12
CA ILE A 325 -21.54 2.17 9.64
C ILE A 325 -22.53 1.05 9.31
N GLN A 326 -23.47 0.78 10.21
CA GLN A 326 -24.44 -0.29 10.05
C GLN A 326 -25.38 -0.02 8.85
N GLU A 327 -25.84 1.22 8.68
CA GLU A 327 -26.66 1.64 7.53
C GLU A 327 -25.90 1.51 6.21
N ASN A 328 -24.64 1.94 6.16
CA ASN A 328 -23.81 1.83 4.95
C ASN A 328 -23.53 0.37 4.58
N MET A 329 -23.27 -0.49 5.57
CA MET A 329 -23.08 -1.92 5.37
C MET A 329 -24.36 -2.58 4.84
N GLU A 330 -25.53 -2.24 5.40
CA GLU A 330 -26.80 -2.78 4.94
C GLU A 330 -27.11 -2.35 3.49
N LYS A 331 -26.83 -1.10 3.13
CA LYS A 331 -26.94 -0.63 1.75
C LYS A 331 -26.00 -1.40 0.81
N ALA A 332 -24.75 -1.63 1.22
CA ALA A 332 -23.77 -2.38 0.44
C ALA A 332 -24.20 -3.86 0.28
N GLN A 333 -24.68 -4.50 1.34
CA GLN A 333 -25.25 -5.86 1.30
C GLN A 333 -26.42 -5.95 0.32
N ASN A 334 -27.40 -5.06 0.44
CA ASN A 334 -28.56 -5.02 -0.46
C ASN A 334 -28.14 -4.78 -1.92
N SER A 335 -27.08 -3.99 -2.16
CA SER A 335 -26.53 -3.78 -3.49
C SER A 335 -25.95 -5.09 -4.07
N VAL A 336 -25.11 -5.79 -3.30
CA VAL A 336 -24.52 -7.08 -3.71
C VAL A 336 -25.61 -8.13 -3.96
N ALA A 337 -26.61 -8.24 -3.06
CA ALA A 337 -27.74 -9.17 -3.23
C ALA A 337 -28.52 -8.90 -4.52
N ASN A 338 -28.83 -7.63 -4.81
CA ASN A 338 -29.54 -7.25 -6.02
C ASN A 338 -28.70 -7.52 -7.27
N GLN A 339 -27.42 -7.20 -7.25
CA GLN A 339 -26.52 -7.47 -8.38
C GLN A 339 -26.35 -8.99 -8.64
N LEU A 340 -26.26 -9.83 -7.57
CA LEU A 340 -26.25 -11.28 -7.70
C LEU A 340 -27.54 -11.78 -8.36
N LYS A 341 -28.69 -11.27 -7.92
CA LYS A 341 -30.00 -11.64 -8.49
C LYS A 341 -30.09 -11.23 -9.97
N ASP A 342 -29.65 -10.01 -10.29
CA ASP A 342 -29.66 -9.51 -11.67
C ASP A 342 -28.69 -10.30 -12.56
N ALA A 343 -27.52 -10.64 -12.04
CA ALA A 343 -26.53 -11.47 -12.73
C ALA A 343 -27.08 -12.89 -12.99
N ALA A 344 -27.74 -13.51 -12.02
CA ALA A 344 -28.36 -14.83 -12.21
C ALA A 344 -29.48 -14.79 -13.29
N ALA A 345 -30.32 -13.74 -13.27
CA ALA A 345 -31.36 -13.54 -14.27
C ALA A 345 -30.79 -13.24 -15.68
N GLU A 346 -29.69 -12.51 -15.76
CA GLU A 346 -28.99 -12.21 -17.02
C GLU A 346 -28.29 -13.47 -17.56
N ALA A 347 -27.69 -14.31 -16.71
CA ALA A 347 -27.11 -15.60 -17.08
C ALA A 347 -28.14 -16.55 -17.68
N ASP A 348 -29.35 -16.70 -17.07
CA ASP A 348 -30.45 -17.47 -17.60
C ASP A 348 -30.90 -16.98 -19.01
N LYS A 349 -31.00 -15.65 -19.19
CA LYS A 349 -31.32 -15.07 -20.48
C LYS A 349 -30.24 -15.35 -21.53
N LEU A 350 -28.98 -15.18 -21.18
CA LEU A 350 -27.83 -15.44 -22.05
C LEU A 350 -27.78 -16.95 -22.41
N GLN A 351 -28.07 -17.85 -21.47
CA GLN A 351 -28.13 -19.28 -21.71
C GLN A 351 -29.25 -19.64 -22.70
N LYS A 352 -30.43 -19.07 -22.56
CA LYS A 352 -31.57 -19.29 -23.50
C LYS A 352 -31.26 -18.75 -24.89
N GLU A 353 -30.68 -17.55 -24.99
CA GLU A 353 -30.23 -16.96 -26.26
C GLU A 353 -29.14 -17.82 -26.92
N TYR A 354 -28.19 -18.32 -26.11
CA TYR A 354 -27.18 -19.26 -26.59
C TYR A 354 -27.78 -20.57 -27.13
N GLU A 355 -28.69 -21.19 -26.40
CA GLU A 355 -29.34 -22.43 -26.85
C GLU A 355 -30.14 -22.25 -28.16
N GLN A 356 -30.78 -21.09 -28.33
CA GLN A 356 -31.47 -20.75 -29.57
C GLN A 356 -30.50 -20.54 -30.72
N MET A 357 -29.45 -19.74 -30.52
CA MET A 357 -28.38 -19.49 -31.50
C MET A 357 -27.71 -20.80 -31.92
N ARG A 358 -27.36 -21.65 -30.93
CA ARG A 358 -26.77 -22.97 -31.18
C ARG A 358 -27.66 -23.86 -32.04
N LYS A 359 -28.98 -23.97 -31.76
CA LYS A 359 -29.92 -24.72 -32.56
C LYS A 359 -29.96 -24.22 -34.01
N GLU A 360 -29.96 -22.92 -34.23
CA GLU A 360 -29.95 -22.32 -35.56
C GLU A 360 -28.66 -22.66 -36.29
N LEU A 361 -27.49 -22.56 -35.63
CA LEU A 361 -26.19 -22.87 -36.28
C LEU A 361 -26.06 -24.35 -36.64
N LEU A 362 -26.51 -25.27 -35.77
CA LEU A 362 -26.47 -26.73 -36.03
C LEU A 362 -27.34 -27.17 -37.20
N THR A 363 -28.46 -26.47 -37.48
CA THR A 363 -29.38 -26.82 -38.57
C THR A 363 -28.88 -26.38 -39.94
N LYS A 364 -27.94 -25.45 -40.02
CA LYS A 364 -27.41 -24.93 -41.29
C LYS A 364 -26.26 -25.78 -41.82
N LYS A 365 -26.18 -25.95 -43.11
CA LYS A 365 -25.07 -26.65 -43.79
C LYS A 365 -23.78 -25.84 -43.80
N ASN A 366 -23.89 -24.54 -44.01
CA ASN A 366 -22.76 -23.58 -44.02
C ASN A 366 -23.11 -22.35 -43.18
N LEU A 367 -22.11 -21.78 -42.51
CA LEU A 367 -22.25 -20.55 -41.76
C LEU A 367 -22.20 -19.35 -42.72
N ASP A 368 -23.10 -18.39 -42.54
CA ASP A 368 -23.13 -17.16 -43.31
C ASP A 368 -22.65 -15.92 -42.50
N TRP A 369 -22.55 -14.78 -43.15
CA TRP A 369 -22.13 -13.52 -42.50
C TRP A 369 -23.11 -13.08 -41.39
N ALA A 370 -24.40 -13.36 -41.56
CA ALA A 370 -25.39 -13.02 -40.54
C ALA A 370 -25.23 -13.87 -39.28
N ASP A 371 -24.84 -15.16 -39.42
CA ASP A 371 -24.54 -16.05 -38.30
C ASP A 371 -23.30 -15.56 -37.54
N LYS A 372 -22.26 -15.19 -38.27
CA LYS A 372 -21.04 -14.62 -37.69
C LYS A 372 -21.34 -13.34 -36.88
N LYS A 373 -22.19 -12.47 -37.42
CA LYS A 373 -22.61 -11.26 -36.71
C LYS A 373 -23.39 -11.60 -35.43
N LYS A 374 -24.34 -12.55 -35.48
CA LYS A 374 -25.10 -12.98 -34.29
C LYS A 374 -24.18 -13.50 -33.20
N VAL A 375 -23.17 -14.31 -33.53
CA VAL A 375 -22.23 -14.83 -32.55
C VAL A 375 -21.35 -13.72 -32.02
N LYS A 376 -20.88 -12.79 -32.81
CA LYS A 376 -20.12 -11.62 -32.34
C LYS A 376 -20.93 -10.74 -31.37
N ASP A 377 -22.21 -10.49 -31.70
CA ASP A 377 -23.12 -9.73 -30.83
C ASP A 377 -23.36 -10.48 -29.51
N PHE A 378 -23.49 -11.81 -29.54
CA PHE A 378 -23.57 -12.63 -28.33
C PHE A 378 -22.30 -12.60 -27.50
N LEU A 379 -21.11 -12.73 -28.11
CA LEU A 379 -19.83 -12.66 -27.42
C LEU A 379 -19.60 -11.29 -26.77
N LYS A 380 -20.07 -10.21 -27.37
CA LYS A 380 -20.03 -8.89 -26.75
C LYS A 380 -20.90 -8.86 -25.49
N LYS A 381 -22.11 -9.38 -25.52
CA LYS A 381 -22.97 -9.48 -24.31
C LYS A 381 -22.32 -10.33 -23.22
N GLN A 382 -21.64 -11.41 -23.57
CA GLN A 382 -20.91 -12.27 -22.64
C GLN A 382 -19.74 -11.51 -21.99
N ASN A 383 -18.99 -10.71 -22.76
CA ASN A 383 -17.93 -9.87 -22.21
C ASN A 383 -18.47 -8.79 -21.27
N ASP A 384 -19.55 -8.12 -21.65
CA ASP A 384 -20.20 -7.13 -20.79
C ASP A 384 -20.69 -7.76 -19.48
N PHE A 385 -21.25 -8.96 -19.55
CA PHE A 385 -21.68 -9.75 -18.42
C PHE A 385 -20.48 -10.18 -17.54
N ALA A 386 -19.36 -10.61 -18.13
CA ALA A 386 -18.15 -10.99 -17.43
C ALA A 386 -17.58 -9.80 -16.62
N ASN A 387 -17.61 -8.59 -17.17
CA ASN A 387 -17.18 -7.39 -16.47
C ASN A 387 -18.08 -7.09 -15.26
N LYS A 388 -19.41 -7.26 -15.41
CA LYS A 388 -20.36 -7.10 -14.28
C LYS A 388 -20.09 -8.09 -13.15
N VAL A 389 -19.82 -9.35 -13.48
CA VAL A 389 -19.48 -10.38 -12.48
C VAL A 389 -18.15 -10.06 -11.78
N GLU A 390 -17.17 -9.55 -12.52
CA GLU A 390 -15.88 -9.13 -11.93
C GLU A 390 -16.05 -7.94 -10.98
N ASP A 391 -16.89 -6.97 -11.33
CA ASP A 391 -17.18 -5.83 -10.45
C ASP A 391 -17.98 -6.27 -9.21
N LEU A 392 -18.89 -7.23 -9.36
CA LEU A 392 -19.62 -7.84 -8.25
C LEU A 392 -18.70 -8.57 -7.27
N LYS A 393 -17.70 -9.32 -7.77
CA LYS A 393 -16.67 -9.96 -6.94
C LYS A 393 -15.92 -8.93 -6.09
N LYS A 394 -15.45 -7.84 -6.70
CA LYS A 394 -14.75 -6.76 -6.01
C LYS A 394 -15.62 -6.08 -4.95
N GLN A 395 -16.91 -5.89 -5.24
CA GLN A 395 -17.84 -5.30 -4.27
C GLN A 395 -18.06 -6.24 -3.08
N ASN A 396 -18.20 -7.56 -3.32
CA ASN A 396 -18.32 -8.53 -2.24
C ASN A 396 -17.06 -8.62 -1.39
N GLU A 397 -15.87 -8.61 -2.00
CA GLU A 397 -14.58 -8.57 -1.29
C GLU A 397 -14.47 -7.32 -0.41
N SER A 398 -14.78 -6.14 -0.96
CA SER A 398 -14.81 -4.88 -0.23
C SER A 398 -15.80 -4.91 0.95
N LEU A 399 -16.98 -5.50 0.76
CA LEU A 399 -17.98 -5.64 1.82
C LEU A 399 -17.49 -6.58 2.94
N ASN A 400 -16.83 -7.68 2.61
CA ASN A 400 -16.27 -8.61 3.59
C ASN A 400 -15.15 -7.96 4.41
N GLU A 401 -14.21 -7.22 3.76
CA GLU A 401 -13.17 -6.44 4.45
C GLU A 401 -13.77 -5.44 5.44
N GLN A 402 -14.84 -4.71 5.04
CA GLN A 402 -15.52 -3.77 5.94
C GLN A 402 -16.14 -4.45 7.15
N LYS A 403 -16.74 -5.64 6.95
CA LYS A 403 -17.35 -6.43 8.02
C LYS A 403 -16.33 -6.95 9.04
N GLU A 404 -15.19 -7.45 8.57
CA GLU A 404 -14.11 -7.92 9.44
C GLU A 404 -13.57 -6.80 10.32
N ASP A 405 -13.41 -5.60 9.78
CA ASP A 405 -12.89 -4.43 10.50
C ASP A 405 -13.82 -3.97 11.64
N VAL A 406 -15.13 -4.10 11.45
CA VAL A 406 -16.13 -3.46 12.33
C VAL A 406 -16.90 -4.44 13.19
N LEU A 407 -17.35 -5.58 12.66
CA LEU A 407 -18.36 -6.45 13.30
C LEU A 407 -17.76 -7.65 14.04
N GLN A 408 -16.49 -8.01 13.82
CA GLN A 408 -15.87 -9.24 14.33
C GLN A 408 -16.83 -10.45 14.16
N PRO A 409 -17.05 -10.91 12.93
CA PRO A 409 -17.99 -11.96 12.63
C PRO A 409 -17.60 -13.28 13.33
N THR A 410 -18.59 -14.14 13.57
CA THR A 410 -18.32 -15.47 14.15
C THR A 410 -17.54 -16.35 13.18
N GLU A 411 -16.81 -17.36 13.70
CA GLU A 411 -16.04 -18.31 12.88
C GLU A 411 -16.93 -19.02 11.84
N GLU A 412 -18.20 -19.23 12.14
CA GLU A 412 -19.15 -19.84 11.20
C GLU A 412 -19.49 -18.90 10.04
N LEU A 413 -19.68 -17.60 10.31
CA LEU A 413 -19.91 -16.58 9.28
C LEU A 413 -18.67 -16.37 8.42
N LEU A 414 -17.48 -16.32 9.01
CA LEU A 414 -16.21 -16.22 8.28
C LEU A 414 -16.04 -17.38 7.30
N LYS A 415 -16.27 -18.62 7.74
CA LYS A 415 -16.22 -19.81 6.86
C LYS A 415 -17.18 -19.72 5.68
N LYS A 416 -18.38 -19.17 5.88
CA LYS A 416 -19.36 -18.98 4.80
C LYS A 416 -18.96 -17.84 3.86
N GLN A 417 -18.34 -16.78 4.39
CA GLN A 417 -17.77 -15.71 3.59
C GLN A 417 -16.67 -16.24 2.68
N ASP A 418 -15.74 -17.02 3.23
CA ASP A 418 -14.70 -17.70 2.45
C ASP A 418 -15.29 -18.60 1.36
N GLN A 419 -16.32 -19.39 1.70
CA GLN A 419 -17.01 -20.27 0.74
C GLN A 419 -17.69 -19.49 -0.39
N LEU A 420 -18.32 -18.35 -0.05
CA LEU A 420 -18.95 -17.48 -1.06
C LEU A 420 -17.89 -16.86 -1.95
N GLN A 421 -16.77 -16.41 -1.37
CA GLN A 421 -15.65 -15.84 -2.10
C GLN A 421 -15.07 -16.89 -3.07
N ASP A 422 -14.83 -18.11 -2.61
CA ASP A 422 -14.38 -19.24 -3.43
C ASP A 422 -15.33 -19.55 -4.60
N LEU A 423 -16.66 -19.50 -4.34
CA LEU A 423 -17.66 -19.66 -5.40
C LEU A 423 -17.57 -18.54 -6.42
N MET A 424 -17.50 -17.29 -5.95
CA MET A 424 -17.40 -16.12 -6.82
C MET A 424 -16.10 -16.11 -7.63
N GLU A 425 -14.97 -16.57 -7.08
CA GLU A 425 -13.72 -16.70 -7.82
C GLU A 425 -13.81 -17.71 -8.97
N LYS A 426 -14.64 -18.75 -8.83
CA LYS A 426 -14.84 -19.79 -9.83
C LYS A 426 -15.89 -19.46 -10.91
N LEU A 427 -16.66 -18.36 -10.73
CA LEU A 427 -17.75 -17.99 -11.66
C LEU A 427 -17.30 -17.79 -13.10
N LEU A 428 -16.11 -17.23 -13.32
CA LEU A 428 -15.57 -16.95 -14.65
C LEU A 428 -14.12 -17.42 -14.75
N PRO A 429 -13.88 -18.73 -14.88
CA PRO A 429 -12.53 -19.25 -15.02
C PRO A 429 -11.89 -18.72 -16.32
N GLN A 430 -10.58 -18.55 -16.31
CA GLN A 430 -9.83 -18.09 -17.49
C GLN A 430 -10.08 -18.96 -18.73
N GLU A 431 -10.27 -20.26 -18.51
CA GLU A 431 -10.60 -21.22 -19.58
C GLU A 431 -11.87 -20.83 -20.37
N MET A 432 -12.89 -20.29 -19.71
CA MET A 432 -14.11 -19.82 -20.34
C MET A 432 -13.87 -18.58 -21.22
N LYS A 433 -13.06 -17.63 -20.73
CA LYS A 433 -12.66 -16.45 -21.51
C LYS A 433 -11.84 -16.84 -22.75
N ASP A 434 -10.98 -17.84 -22.63
CA ASP A 434 -10.17 -18.35 -23.75
C ASP A 434 -11.02 -19.11 -24.78
N GLN A 435 -12.03 -19.85 -24.34
CA GLN A 435 -13.00 -20.49 -25.24
C GLN A 435 -13.81 -19.48 -26.09
N TYR A 436 -14.18 -18.34 -25.50
CA TYR A 436 -14.85 -17.27 -26.27
C TYR A 436 -13.92 -16.65 -27.32
N LYS A 437 -12.64 -16.41 -26.99
CA LYS A 437 -11.64 -15.95 -27.97
C LYS A 437 -11.40 -16.98 -29.09
N GLU A 438 -11.37 -18.26 -28.73
CA GLU A 438 -11.21 -19.36 -29.69
C GLU A 438 -12.43 -19.47 -30.64
N LEU A 439 -13.64 -19.30 -30.09
CA LEU A 439 -14.88 -19.28 -30.90
C LEU A 439 -14.84 -18.13 -31.92
N GLU A 440 -14.38 -16.94 -31.53
CA GLU A 440 -14.26 -15.83 -32.45
C GLU A 440 -13.28 -16.13 -33.59
N LYS A 441 -12.13 -16.76 -33.31
CA LYS A 441 -11.16 -17.19 -34.33
C LYS A 441 -11.71 -18.26 -35.28
N LEU A 442 -12.35 -19.28 -34.72
CA LEU A 442 -12.94 -20.38 -35.52
C LEU A 442 -14.07 -19.90 -36.45
N LEU A 443 -14.82 -18.88 -36.02
CA LEU A 443 -15.82 -18.23 -36.88
C LEU A 443 -15.18 -17.45 -38.03
N ASP A 444 -14.01 -16.88 -37.81
CA ASP A 444 -13.25 -16.22 -38.89
C ASP A 444 -12.71 -17.24 -39.90
N GLU A 445 -12.36 -18.46 -39.47
CA GLU A 445 -11.88 -19.57 -40.28
C GLU A 445 -13.04 -20.36 -40.95
N MET A 446 -14.30 -20.11 -40.60
CA MET A 446 -15.51 -20.82 -41.10
C MET A 446 -15.46 -22.37 -40.91
N SER A 447 -14.78 -22.85 -39.88
CA SER A 447 -14.66 -24.28 -39.57
C SER A 447 -15.87 -24.76 -38.75
N LYS A 448 -16.83 -25.44 -39.42
CA LYS A 448 -18.09 -25.88 -38.80
C LYS A 448 -17.86 -26.93 -37.70
N GLU A 449 -17.09 -27.99 -37.96
CA GLU A 449 -16.92 -29.13 -37.04
C GLU A 449 -16.28 -28.70 -35.70
N LYS A 450 -15.19 -27.91 -35.73
CA LYS A 450 -14.54 -27.38 -34.55
C LYS A 450 -15.42 -26.38 -33.80
N THR A 451 -16.25 -25.63 -34.54
CA THR A 451 -17.19 -24.67 -33.94
C THR A 451 -18.29 -25.41 -33.17
N GLU A 452 -18.81 -26.57 -33.69
CA GLU A 452 -19.82 -27.38 -33.00
C GLU A 452 -19.29 -27.91 -31.64
N ASP A 453 -18.07 -28.48 -31.61
CA ASP A 453 -17.45 -29.01 -30.39
C ASP A 453 -17.22 -27.90 -29.33
N LEU A 454 -16.76 -26.73 -29.78
CA LEU A 454 -16.53 -25.61 -28.90
C LEU A 454 -17.84 -25.01 -28.35
N LEU A 455 -18.87 -24.93 -29.19
CA LEU A 455 -20.21 -24.54 -28.78
C LEU A 455 -20.79 -25.49 -27.73
N GLU A 456 -20.54 -26.79 -27.79
CA GLU A 456 -21.00 -27.73 -26.76
C GLU A 456 -20.28 -27.50 -25.42
N LYS A 457 -18.97 -27.25 -25.43
CA LYS A 457 -18.19 -26.92 -24.24
C LYS A 457 -18.66 -25.60 -23.59
N ILE A 458 -18.88 -24.57 -24.40
CA ILE A 458 -19.41 -23.28 -23.93
C ILE A 458 -20.79 -23.45 -23.30
N ASN A 459 -21.65 -24.30 -23.88
CA ASN A 459 -22.96 -24.59 -23.32
C ASN A 459 -22.90 -25.21 -21.91
N LEU A 460 -21.97 -26.14 -21.72
CA LEU A 460 -21.77 -26.75 -20.41
C LEU A 460 -21.31 -25.72 -19.39
N ASN A 461 -20.34 -24.88 -19.76
CA ASN A 461 -19.78 -23.84 -18.88
C ASN A 461 -20.81 -22.75 -18.54
N ASN A 462 -21.64 -22.34 -19.51
CA ASN A 462 -22.70 -21.36 -19.24
C ASN A 462 -23.78 -21.90 -18.28
N LYS A 463 -24.14 -23.19 -18.39
CA LYS A 463 -25.07 -23.85 -17.45
C LYS A 463 -24.45 -23.97 -16.05
N GLU A 464 -23.16 -24.20 -15.96
CA GLU A 464 -22.46 -24.25 -14.70
C GLU A 464 -22.42 -22.86 -14.04
N LEU A 465 -22.12 -21.83 -14.82
CA LEU A 465 -22.12 -20.44 -14.38
C LEU A 465 -23.50 -20.00 -13.83
N GLU A 466 -24.58 -20.31 -14.52
CA GLU A 466 -25.95 -20.05 -14.06
C GLU A 466 -26.22 -20.71 -12.70
N LYS A 467 -25.86 -22.01 -12.57
CA LYS A 467 -26.01 -22.76 -11.32
C LYS A 467 -25.15 -22.17 -10.18
N ASP A 468 -23.94 -21.75 -10.47
CA ASP A 468 -23.04 -21.21 -9.46
C ASP A 468 -23.45 -19.81 -9.01
N LEU A 469 -24.01 -18.98 -9.89
CA LEU A 469 -24.65 -17.70 -9.52
C LEU A 469 -25.87 -17.91 -8.61
N ASP A 470 -26.71 -18.87 -8.93
CA ASP A 470 -27.89 -19.23 -8.12
C ASP A 470 -27.49 -19.72 -6.72
N ARG A 471 -26.42 -20.55 -6.64
CA ARG A 471 -25.84 -20.97 -5.35
C ARG A 471 -25.27 -19.79 -4.56
N SER A 472 -24.54 -18.93 -5.24
CA SER A 472 -23.93 -17.74 -4.62
C SER A 472 -25.01 -16.81 -4.06
N LEU A 473 -26.10 -16.59 -4.80
CA LEU A 473 -27.22 -15.80 -4.35
C LEU A 473 -27.92 -16.40 -3.12
N GLU A 474 -28.16 -17.71 -3.12
CA GLU A 474 -28.84 -18.35 -1.98
C GLU A 474 -27.92 -18.40 -0.75
N LEU A 475 -26.63 -18.67 -0.91
CA LEU A 475 -25.66 -18.62 0.17
C LEU A 475 -25.56 -17.20 0.75
N PHE A 476 -25.53 -16.17 -0.10
CA PHE A 476 -25.49 -14.79 0.32
C PHE A 476 -26.72 -14.43 1.18
N LYS A 477 -27.92 -14.80 0.73
CA LYS A 477 -29.17 -14.59 1.51
C LYS A 477 -29.13 -15.30 2.86
N GLN A 478 -28.62 -16.54 2.90
CA GLN A 478 -28.46 -17.27 4.16
C GLN A 478 -27.50 -16.58 5.12
N MET A 479 -26.36 -16.11 4.61
CA MET A 479 -25.39 -15.35 5.41
C MET A 479 -25.97 -14.05 5.93
N GLU A 480 -26.67 -13.30 5.07
CA GLU A 480 -27.32 -12.04 5.45
C GLU A 480 -28.37 -12.23 6.55
N PHE A 481 -29.17 -13.29 6.47
CA PHE A 481 -30.12 -13.65 7.50
C PHE A 481 -29.43 -14.03 8.83
N GLU A 482 -28.41 -14.87 8.78
CA GLU A 482 -27.67 -15.31 9.98
C GLU A 482 -26.96 -14.16 10.67
N GLU A 483 -26.31 -13.30 9.90
CA GLU A 483 -25.64 -12.11 10.41
C GLU A 483 -26.62 -11.15 11.07
N LYS A 484 -27.74 -10.86 10.43
CA LYS A 484 -28.80 -10.01 10.99
C LYS A 484 -29.38 -10.61 12.27
N LEU A 485 -29.58 -11.95 12.30
CA LEU A 485 -30.05 -12.66 13.47
C LEU A 485 -29.06 -12.55 14.64
N GLU A 486 -27.77 -12.79 14.39
CA GLU A 486 -26.74 -12.66 15.43
C GLU A 486 -26.63 -11.25 15.97
N ASN A 487 -26.65 -10.25 15.09
CA ASN A 487 -26.60 -8.84 15.46
C ASN A 487 -27.85 -8.44 16.28
N THR A 488 -29.02 -8.91 15.87
CA THR A 488 -30.26 -8.65 16.60
C THR A 488 -30.22 -9.27 18.03
N VAL A 489 -29.73 -10.50 18.16
CA VAL A 489 -29.55 -11.15 19.47
C VAL A 489 -28.56 -10.39 20.34
N LYS A 490 -27.36 -10.05 19.81
CA LYS A 490 -26.34 -9.26 20.53
C LYS A 490 -26.88 -7.89 20.98
N ASN A 491 -27.61 -7.21 20.10
CA ASN A 491 -28.17 -5.89 20.40
C ASN A 491 -29.28 -5.96 21.46
N LEU A 492 -30.11 -7.03 21.44
CA LEU A 492 -31.08 -7.29 22.49
C LEU A 492 -30.42 -7.54 23.84
N GLU A 493 -29.37 -8.36 23.90
CA GLU A 493 -28.61 -8.62 25.13
C GLU A 493 -27.96 -7.34 25.68
N LYS A 494 -27.38 -6.52 24.78
CA LYS A 494 -26.79 -5.23 25.14
C LYS A 494 -27.85 -4.27 25.69
N LEU A 495 -29.00 -4.16 25.00
CA LEU A 495 -30.08 -3.28 25.40
C LEU A 495 -30.71 -3.73 26.74
N ALA A 496 -30.89 -5.04 26.93
CA ALA A 496 -31.38 -5.61 28.18
C ALA A 496 -30.43 -5.27 29.34
N LYS A 497 -29.11 -5.33 29.11
CA LYS A 497 -28.11 -4.93 30.10
C LYS A 497 -28.17 -3.43 30.40
N GLU A 498 -28.24 -2.57 29.36
CA GLU A 498 -28.36 -1.12 29.52
C GLU A 498 -29.63 -0.76 30.32
N GLU A 499 -30.77 -1.41 30.07
CA GLU A 499 -32.03 -1.21 30.77
C GLU A 499 -31.93 -1.67 32.23
N LYS A 500 -31.23 -2.79 32.50
CA LYS A 500 -31.00 -3.28 33.87
C LYS A 500 -30.10 -2.33 34.66
N ASP A 501 -29.01 -1.85 34.04
CA ASP A 501 -28.11 -0.84 34.65
C ASP A 501 -28.86 0.47 34.91
N LEU A 502 -29.77 0.88 34.01
CA LEU A 502 -30.65 2.03 34.23
C LEU A 502 -31.61 1.81 35.38
N SER A 503 -32.21 0.60 35.52
CA SER A 503 -33.07 0.21 36.62
C SER A 503 -32.37 0.36 37.99
N GLU A 504 -31.11 -0.10 38.09
CA GLU A 504 -30.32 0.06 39.33
C GLU A 504 -30.05 1.53 39.65
N LYS A 505 -29.72 2.34 38.66
CA LYS A 505 -29.54 3.79 38.82
C LYS A 505 -30.85 4.48 39.23
N THR A 506 -31.95 4.15 38.56
CA THR A 506 -33.28 4.69 38.86
C THR A 506 -33.73 4.40 40.30
N LYS A 507 -33.46 3.17 40.79
CA LYS A 507 -33.77 2.76 42.15
C LYS A 507 -33.08 3.58 43.21
N ASN A 508 -31.83 4.02 42.96
CA ASN A 508 -30.97 4.74 43.87
C ASN A 508 -30.94 6.25 43.62
N ALA A 509 -31.69 6.78 42.66
CA ALA A 509 -31.62 8.15 42.19
C ALA A 509 -32.29 9.18 43.10
N ASN A 510 -31.67 10.36 43.17
CA ASN A 510 -32.20 11.55 43.84
C ASN A 510 -33.08 12.37 42.87
N LYS A 511 -33.86 13.35 43.44
CA LYS A 511 -34.75 14.19 42.69
C LYS A 511 -34.08 15.06 41.59
N LYS A 512 -32.76 15.22 41.64
CA LYS A 512 -31.99 16.00 40.61
C LYS A 512 -31.65 15.21 39.35
N ASP A 513 -31.65 13.89 39.42
CA ASP A 513 -31.20 13.02 38.34
C ASP A 513 -32.34 12.56 37.42
N GLN A 514 -33.58 13.03 37.67
CA GLN A 514 -34.75 12.49 36.99
C GLN A 514 -34.85 12.81 35.51
N GLU A 515 -34.46 14.01 35.13
CA GLU A 515 -34.46 14.40 33.71
C GLU A 515 -33.45 13.57 32.89
N GLU A 516 -32.26 13.32 33.46
CA GLU A 516 -31.25 12.47 32.83
C GLU A 516 -31.72 11.00 32.70
N LEU A 517 -32.39 10.48 33.72
CA LEU A 517 -32.95 9.12 33.71
C LEU A 517 -34.04 8.97 32.65
N LYS A 518 -34.93 9.98 32.54
CA LYS A 518 -35.98 10.00 31.53
C LYS A 518 -35.39 10.04 30.13
N GLN A 519 -34.41 10.94 29.86
CA GLN A 519 -33.74 11.01 28.58
C GLN A 519 -33.09 9.67 28.20
N LYS A 520 -32.43 9.01 29.15
CA LYS A 520 -31.84 7.68 28.92
C LYS A 520 -32.89 6.63 28.60
N GLN A 521 -34.03 6.65 29.31
CA GLN A 521 -35.14 5.72 29.03
C GLN A 521 -35.74 5.94 27.66
N ASP A 522 -35.90 7.19 27.24
CA ASP A 522 -36.42 7.53 25.92
C ASP A 522 -35.42 7.12 24.80
N GLU A 523 -34.13 7.21 25.06
CA GLU A 523 -33.09 6.67 24.15
C GLU A 523 -33.17 5.13 24.04
N LEU A 524 -33.34 4.42 25.14
CA LEU A 524 -33.48 2.96 25.15
C LEU A 524 -34.77 2.53 24.45
N ASN A 525 -35.89 3.26 24.66
CA ASN A 525 -37.13 3.01 23.93
C ASN A 525 -36.95 3.12 22.41
N LYS A 526 -36.25 4.15 21.93
CA LYS A 526 -35.94 4.31 20.50
C LYS A 526 -35.10 3.14 19.96
N LYS A 527 -34.06 2.74 20.69
CA LYS A 527 -33.22 1.59 20.33
C LYS A 527 -34.05 0.29 20.24
N PHE A 528 -35.01 0.10 21.16
CA PHE A 528 -35.88 -1.07 21.10
C PHE A 528 -36.85 -1.02 19.92
N ASP A 529 -37.35 0.15 19.54
CA ASP A 529 -38.17 0.32 18.34
C ASP A 529 -37.39 0.02 17.05
N GLU A 530 -36.11 0.35 17.01
CA GLU A 530 -35.19 -0.03 15.90
C GLU A 530 -35.01 -1.56 15.87
N LEU A 531 -34.76 -2.21 17.02
CA LEU A 531 -34.66 -3.66 17.10
C LEU A 531 -35.94 -4.40 16.65
N LYS A 532 -37.12 -3.84 16.91
CA LYS A 532 -38.38 -4.39 16.39
C LYS A 532 -38.42 -4.34 14.85
N LYS A 533 -37.92 -3.26 14.24
CA LYS A 533 -37.81 -3.19 12.79
C LYS A 533 -36.81 -4.23 12.25
N ASP A 534 -35.68 -4.42 12.94
CA ASP A 534 -34.71 -5.45 12.61
C ASP A 534 -35.31 -6.87 12.63
N MET A 535 -36.15 -7.15 13.63
CA MET A 535 -36.87 -8.44 13.68
C MET A 535 -37.89 -8.61 12.55
N GLN A 536 -38.53 -7.52 12.13
CA GLN A 536 -39.43 -7.54 10.96
C GLN A 536 -38.65 -7.77 9.66
N ASP A 537 -37.52 -7.11 9.51
CA ASP A 537 -36.63 -7.31 8.34
C ASP A 537 -36.10 -8.76 8.29
N LEU A 538 -35.75 -9.35 9.44
CA LEU A 538 -35.40 -10.77 9.56
C LEU A 538 -36.49 -11.69 8.97
N LYS A 539 -37.76 -11.42 9.31
CA LYS A 539 -38.92 -12.19 8.81
C LYS A 539 -39.02 -12.05 7.26
N GLU A 540 -38.83 -10.84 6.75
CA GLU A 540 -38.83 -10.60 5.30
C GLU A 540 -37.66 -11.27 4.58
N LYS A 541 -36.44 -11.17 5.13
CA LYS A 541 -35.25 -11.84 4.57
C LYS A 541 -35.41 -13.36 4.56
N ASN A 542 -35.98 -13.93 5.65
CA ASN A 542 -36.29 -15.36 5.69
C ASN A 542 -37.27 -15.78 4.59
N SER A 543 -38.31 -14.99 4.32
CA SER A 543 -39.29 -15.29 3.28
C SER A 543 -38.77 -15.21 1.85
N LYS A 544 -37.65 -14.50 1.62
CA LYS A 544 -36.98 -14.36 0.32
C LYS A 544 -35.98 -15.48 0.03
N MET A 545 -35.68 -16.34 0.98
CA MET A 545 -34.84 -17.53 0.76
C MET A 545 -35.62 -18.61 0.02
N GLU A 546 -34.94 -19.42 -0.78
CA GLU A 546 -35.54 -20.57 -1.47
C GLU A 546 -35.97 -21.63 -0.47
N PHE A 547 -35.27 -21.77 0.63
CA PHE A 547 -35.59 -22.66 1.75
C PHE A 547 -35.77 -21.86 3.04
N PRO A 548 -36.96 -21.25 3.29
CA PRO A 548 -37.20 -20.46 4.48
C PRO A 548 -37.01 -21.28 5.76
N ARG A 549 -36.42 -20.69 6.78
CA ARG A 549 -36.22 -21.33 8.08
C ARG A 549 -37.50 -21.26 8.92
N GLU A 550 -37.70 -22.19 9.86
CA GLU A 550 -38.74 -22.12 10.85
C GLU A 550 -38.46 -21.00 11.87
N PHE A 551 -38.69 -19.76 11.46
CA PHE A 551 -38.52 -18.59 12.33
C PHE A 551 -39.86 -18.15 12.91
N LYS A 552 -40.04 -18.33 14.26
CA LYS A 552 -41.19 -17.84 15.00
C LYS A 552 -40.85 -16.48 15.59
N ASP A 553 -41.51 -15.44 15.10
CA ASP A 553 -41.37 -14.09 15.62
C ASP A 553 -41.96 -14.03 17.04
N PRO A 554 -41.20 -13.59 18.09
CA PRO A 554 -41.68 -13.48 19.46
C PRO A 554 -42.55 -12.25 19.68
N GLU A 555 -43.66 -12.10 18.92
CA GLU A 555 -44.52 -10.89 18.93
C GLU A 555 -45.10 -10.57 20.29
N GLN A 556 -45.48 -11.59 21.08
CA GLN A 556 -46.05 -11.39 22.41
C GLN A 556 -45.00 -10.79 23.35
N GLN A 557 -43.80 -11.37 23.39
CA GLN A 557 -42.71 -10.88 24.24
C GLN A 557 -42.25 -9.47 23.84
N LYS A 558 -42.19 -9.15 22.54
CA LYS A 558 -41.91 -7.82 22.03
C LYS A 558 -42.92 -6.78 22.56
N ASN A 559 -44.20 -7.11 22.48
CA ASN A 559 -45.25 -6.24 22.94
C ASN A 559 -45.24 -6.07 24.45
N ASP A 560 -44.92 -7.12 25.19
CA ASP A 560 -44.81 -7.07 26.66
C ASP A 560 -43.61 -6.22 27.09
N ALA A 561 -42.43 -6.41 26.45
CA ALA A 561 -41.25 -5.55 26.70
C ALA A 561 -41.55 -4.08 26.42
N GLN A 562 -42.21 -3.76 25.31
CA GLN A 562 -42.58 -2.39 24.95
C GLN A 562 -43.54 -1.78 25.98
N LYS A 563 -44.52 -2.54 26.46
CA LYS A 563 -45.45 -2.07 27.51
C LYS A 563 -44.69 -1.72 28.77
N GLU A 564 -43.77 -2.58 29.21
CA GLU A 564 -42.99 -2.32 30.44
C GLU A 564 -42.08 -1.12 30.28
N MET A 565 -41.43 -0.92 29.12
CA MET A 565 -40.60 0.25 28.80
C MET A 565 -41.44 1.55 28.81
N ASN A 566 -42.65 1.53 28.23
CA ASN A 566 -43.54 2.68 28.22
C ASN A 566 -43.99 3.03 29.64
N LYS A 567 -44.37 2.04 30.45
CA LYS A 567 -44.72 2.24 31.88
C LYS A 567 -43.51 2.79 32.68
N ALA A 568 -42.31 2.35 32.36
CA ALA A 568 -41.10 2.89 32.98
C ALA A 568 -40.94 4.39 32.68
N SER A 569 -41.12 4.82 31.40
CA SER A 569 -41.12 6.24 31.04
C SER A 569 -42.22 7.03 31.75
N GLU A 570 -43.46 6.53 31.77
CA GLU A 570 -44.58 7.17 32.48
C GLU A 570 -44.31 7.31 33.99
N ASN A 571 -43.77 6.25 34.64
CA ASN A 571 -43.42 6.29 36.05
C ASN A 571 -42.27 7.24 36.37
N LEU A 572 -41.30 7.41 35.45
CA LEU A 572 -40.24 8.42 35.56
C LEU A 572 -40.82 9.84 35.48
N GLU A 573 -41.79 10.12 34.58
CA GLU A 573 -42.48 11.38 34.51
C GLU A 573 -43.26 11.70 35.82
N GLN A 574 -43.89 10.69 36.42
CA GLN A 574 -44.60 10.80 37.68
C GLN A 574 -43.68 10.78 38.91
N LYS A 575 -42.36 10.70 38.69
CA LYS A 575 -41.32 10.62 39.76
C LYS A 575 -41.46 9.42 40.68
N GLN A 576 -42.01 8.32 40.16
CA GLN A 576 -42.19 7.04 40.86
C GLN A 576 -41.01 6.10 40.61
N ASN A 577 -39.82 6.43 41.11
CA ASN A 577 -38.57 5.75 40.81
C ASN A 577 -38.57 4.24 41.08
N LYS A 578 -39.25 3.81 42.16
CA LYS A 578 -39.32 2.37 42.50
C LYS A 578 -40.13 1.57 41.46
N SER A 579 -41.30 2.09 41.05
CA SER A 579 -42.12 1.47 40.01
C SER A 579 -41.48 1.53 38.65
N ALA A 580 -40.81 2.66 38.32
CA ALA A 580 -40.03 2.78 37.10
C ALA A 580 -38.91 1.74 37.05
N ALA A 581 -38.11 1.59 38.10
CA ALA A 581 -37.03 0.61 38.19
C ALA A 581 -37.54 -0.84 38.07
N GLU A 582 -38.71 -1.16 38.63
CA GLU A 582 -39.34 -2.48 38.50
C GLU A 582 -39.76 -2.75 37.05
N ASN A 583 -40.39 -1.78 36.39
CA ASN A 583 -40.75 -1.92 34.96
C ASN A 583 -39.55 -2.01 34.04
N GLN A 584 -38.50 -1.24 34.30
CA GLN A 584 -37.21 -1.35 33.59
C GLN A 584 -36.62 -2.74 33.73
N LYS A 585 -36.62 -3.29 34.95
CA LYS A 585 -36.14 -4.66 35.19
C LYS A 585 -36.96 -5.70 34.44
N ASN A 586 -38.31 -5.58 34.49
CA ASN A 586 -39.22 -6.48 33.79
C ASN A 586 -39.01 -6.38 32.25
N ALA A 587 -38.80 -5.17 31.70
CA ALA A 587 -38.48 -4.96 30.29
C ALA A 587 -37.16 -5.65 29.90
N ALA A 588 -36.09 -5.48 30.71
CA ALA A 588 -34.83 -6.16 30.51
C ALA A 588 -34.97 -7.69 30.52
N GLU A 589 -35.69 -8.26 31.47
CA GLU A 589 -35.96 -9.71 31.53
C GLU A 589 -36.72 -10.22 30.30
N LYS A 590 -37.67 -9.46 29.77
CA LYS A 590 -38.34 -9.78 28.51
C LYS A 590 -37.43 -9.71 27.29
N MET A 591 -36.53 -8.75 27.22
CA MET A 591 -35.52 -8.67 26.15
C MET A 591 -34.54 -9.84 26.22
N GLU A 592 -34.06 -10.23 27.41
CA GLU A 592 -33.21 -11.42 27.60
C GLU A 592 -33.96 -12.70 27.18
N GLU A 593 -35.26 -12.81 27.47
CA GLU A 593 -36.11 -13.93 27.05
C GLU A 593 -36.23 -14.01 25.52
N ILE A 594 -36.43 -12.88 24.81
CA ILE A 594 -36.46 -12.79 23.35
C ILE A 594 -35.10 -13.23 22.78
N ALA A 595 -34.01 -12.67 23.28
CA ALA A 595 -32.66 -12.98 22.81
C ALA A 595 -32.36 -14.48 22.95
N LYS A 596 -32.67 -15.06 24.12
CA LYS A 596 -32.48 -16.49 24.38
C LYS A 596 -33.35 -17.36 23.45
N GLN A 597 -34.61 -16.99 23.25
CA GLN A 597 -35.50 -17.72 22.35
C GLN A 597 -35.02 -17.70 20.92
N MET A 598 -34.54 -16.55 20.42
CA MET A 598 -33.97 -16.43 19.08
C MET A 598 -32.67 -17.25 18.92
N ALA A 599 -31.77 -17.23 19.90
CA ALA A 599 -30.56 -18.04 19.92
C ALA A 599 -30.85 -19.55 19.94
N GLU A 600 -31.82 -19.99 20.74
CA GLU A 600 -32.26 -21.40 20.80
C GLU A 600 -32.91 -21.84 19.50
N MET A 601 -33.70 -20.97 18.85
CA MET A 601 -34.30 -21.26 17.52
C MET A 601 -33.20 -21.47 16.49
N LYS A 602 -32.18 -20.57 16.45
CA LYS A 602 -31.03 -20.72 15.55
C LYS A 602 -30.38 -22.08 15.71
N LYS A 603 -30.06 -22.48 16.94
CA LYS A 603 -29.38 -23.73 17.23
C LYS A 603 -30.20 -24.97 16.82
N LYS A 604 -31.49 -24.98 17.16
CA LYS A 604 -32.40 -26.09 16.84
C LYS A 604 -32.56 -26.24 15.30
N GLU A 605 -32.67 -25.12 14.61
CA GLU A 605 -32.80 -25.10 13.16
C GLU A 605 -31.55 -25.59 12.44
N GLU A 606 -30.37 -25.21 12.93
CA GLU A 606 -29.09 -25.71 12.41
C GLU A 606 -28.94 -27.22 12.59
N GLU A 607 -29.29 -27.75 13.76
CA GLU A 607 -29.28 -29.20 14.04
C GLU A 607 -30.26 -29.97 13.14
N LYS A 608 -31.46 -29.43 12.93
CA LYS A 608 -32.50 -30.00 12.07
C LYS A 608 -32.04 -30.00 10.61
N LYS A 609 -31.57 -28.85 10.11
CA LYS A 609 -31.05 -28.69 8.74
C LYS A 609 -29.89 -29.65 8.47
N GLN A 610 -28.92 -29.75 9.37
CA GLN A 610 -27.82 -30.66 9.26
C GLN A 610 -28.27 -32.14 9.16
N SER A 611 -29.29 -32.52 9.96
CA SER A 611 -29.85 -33.86 9.90
C SER A 611 -30.58 -34.12 8.57
N GLU A 612 -31.35 -33.13 8.08
CA GLU A 612 -32.08 -33.23 6.79
C GLU A 612 -31.11 -33.34 5.63
N ASP A 613 -30.05 -32.53 5.60
CA ASP A 613 -29.03 -32.54 4.56
C ASP A 613 -28.23 -33.85 4.53
N MET A 614 -27.90 -34.43 5.71
CA MET A 614 -27.28 -35.76 5.80
C MET A 614 -28.23 -36.86 5.27
N ASN A 615 -29.53 -36.78 5.53
CA ASN A 615 -30.50 -37.75 5.00
C ASN A 615 -30.69 -37.61 3.50
N ALA A 616 -30.77 -36.37 2.97
CA ALA A 616 -30.83 -36.10 1.56
C ALA A 616 -29.58 -36.63 0.83
N LEU A 617 -28.41 -36.43 1.40
CA LEU A 617 -27.15 -36.93 0.85
C LEU A 617 -27.08 -38.45 0.80
N ARG A 618 -27.58 -39.15 1.83
CA ARG A 618 -27.70 -40.63 1.86
C ARG A 618 -28.62 -41.13 0.74
N GLN A 619 -29.78 -40.51 0.56
CA GLN A 619 -30.75 -40.87 -0.47
C GLN A 619 -30.18 -40.68 -1.88
N ILE A 620 -29.43 -39.57 -2.10
CA ILE A 620 -28.74 -39.31 -3.36
C ILE A 620 -27.68 -40.41 -3.63
N LEU A 621 -26.90 -40.79 -2.58
CA LEU A 621 -25.92 -41.86 -2.69
C LEU A 621 -26.56 -43.21 -3.06
N GLU A 622 -27.71 -43.55 -2.45
CA GLU A 622 -28.46 -44.75 -2.80
C GLU A 622 -28.94 -44.72 -4.23
N ASN A 623 -29.45 -43.58 -4.70
CA ASN A 623 -29.90 -43.40 -6.10
C ASN A 623 -28.74 -43.50 -7.09
N LEU A 624 -27.57 -42.98 -6.78
CA LEU A 624 -26.37 -43.10 -7.62
C LEU A 624 -25.90 -44.57 -7.73
N LEU A 625 -25.87 -45.28 -6.63
CA LEU A 625 -25.52 -46.70 -6.63
C LEU A 625 -26.54 -47.50 -7.46
N TYR A 626 -27.83 -47.23 -7.29
CA TYR A 626 -28.88 -47.82 -8.11
C TYR A 626 -28.67 -47.56 -9.61
N LEU A 627 -28.39 -46.29 -9.98
CA LEU A 627 -28.11 -45.90 -11.37
C LEU A 627 -26.89 -46.66 -11.93
N SER A 628 -25.81 -46.82 -11.16
CA SER A 628 -24.60 -47.55 -11.55
C SER A 628 -24.91 -49.03 -11.82
N PHE A 629 -25.64 -49.69 -10.91
CA PHE A 629 -26.00 -51.11 -11.08
C PHE A 629 -26.95 -51.36 -12.26
N GLU A 630 -27.94 -50.52 -12.42
CA GLU A 630 -28.88 -50.65 -13.58
C GLU A 630 -28.17 -50.33 -14.91
N GLN A 631 -27.24 -49.38 -14.93
CA GLN A 631 -26.46 -49.13 -16.12
C GLN A 631 -25.53 -50.29 -16.48
N GLU A 632 -24.91 -50.93 -15.49
CA GLU A 632 -24.10 -52.12 -15.71
C GLU A 632 -24.94 -53.31 -16.25
N LYS A 633 -26.07 -53.57 -15.60
CA LYS A 633 -27.02 -54.60 -16.05
C LYS A 633 -27.47 -54.39 -17.49
N LEU A 634 -27.83 -53.16 -17.82
CA LEU A 634 -28.26 -52.78 -19.17
C LEU A 634 -27.14 -52.95 -20.19
N MET A 635 -25.92 -52.53 -19.84
CA MET A 635 -24.72 -52.72 -20.68
C MET A 635 -24.46 -54.22 -20.97
N ASN A 636 -24.59 -55.07 -19.95
CA ASN A 636 -24.43 -56.53 -20.12
C ASN A 636 -25.56 -57.15 -20.98
N GLN A 637 -26.79 -56.67 -20.85
CA GLN A 637 -27.88 -57.06 -21.71
C GLN A 637 -27.65 -56.68 -23.19
N PHE A 638 -27.15 -55.46 -23.46
CA PHE A 638 -26.78 -55.07 -24.82
C PHE A 638 -25.69 -55.92 -25.45
N LYS A 639 -24.72 -56.43 -24.65
CA LYS A 639 -23.67 -57.32 -25.14
C LYS A 639 -24.21 -58.69 -25.57
N GLN A 640 -25.32 -59.13 -24.94
CA GLN A 640 -25.95 -60.41 -25.22
C GLN A 640 -27.06 -60.33 -26.26
N THR A 641 -27.57 -59.15 -26.60
CA THR A 641 -28.72 -58.94 -27.51
C THR A 641 -28.21 -58.53 -28.88
N THR A 642 -28.67 -59.25 -29.92
CA THR A 642 -28.35 -58.87 -31.29
C THR A 642 -29.15 -57.64 -31.74
N ILE A 643 -28.59 -56.85 -32.67
CA ILE A 643 -29.20 -55.62 -33.19
C ILE A 643 -30.60 -55.87 -33.85
N LYS A 644 -30.89 -57.10 -34.28
CA LYS A 644 -32.18 -57.48 -34.92
C LYS A 644 -33.22 -58.00 -33.92
N ASP A 645 -32.85 -58.17 -32.65
CA ASP A 645 -33.75 -58.66 -31.60
C ASP A 645 -34.78 -57.56 -31.22
N PRO A 646 -36.08 -57.91 -31.16
CA PRO A 646 -37.13 -56.98 -30.70
C PRO A 646 -36.85 -56.41 -29.33
N ASN A 647 -36.15 -57.14 -28.45
CA ASN A 647 -35.75 -56.65 -27.13
C ASN A 647 -34.75 -55.47 -27.18
N TYR A 648 -34.02 -55.29 -28.30
CA TYR A 648 -33.11 -54.15 -28.44
C TYR A 648 -33.81 -52.83 -28.25
N VAL A 649 -35.02 -52.64 -28.79
CA VAL A 649 -35.81 -51.39 -28.63
C VAL A 649 -36.22 -51.16 -27.17
N GLN A 650 -36.54 -52.28 -26.45
CA GLN A 650 -36.87 -52.17 -25.02
C GLN A 650 -35.63 -51.74 -24.19
N LEU A 651 -34.45 -52.23 -24.51
CA LEU A 651 -33.21 -51.82 -23.86
C LEU A 651 -32.88 -50.37 -24.14
N VAL A 652 -33.10 -49.88 -25.37
CA VAL A 652 -32.93 -48.44 -25.70
C VAL A 652 -33.91 -47.60 -24.91
N LYS A 653 -35.15 -48.01 -24.74
CA LYS A 653 -36.13 -47.33 -23.90
C LYS A 653 -35.67 -47.30 -22.45
N ARG A 654 -35.11 -48.40 -21.91
CA ARG A 654 -34.57 -48.44 -20.56
C ARG A 654 -33.36 -47.50 -20.38
N GLN A 655 -32.49 -47.34 -21.40
CA GLN A 655 -31.42 -46.37 -21.37
C GLN A 655 -31.93 -44.91 -21.27
N ASN A 656 -33.06 -44.60 -21.94
CA ASN A 656 -33.67 -43.28 -21.82
C ASN A 656 -34.32 -43.07 -20.43
N GLU A 657 -34.84 -44.12 -19.80
CA GLU A 657 -35.35 -44.06 -18.42
C GLU A 657 -34.20 -43.75 -17.45
N LEU A 658 -33.03 -44.42 -17.58
CA LEU A 658 -31.85 -44.14 -16.76
C LEU A 658 -31.36 -42.71 -16.96
N LYS A 659 -31.49 -42.13 -18.16
CA LYS A 659 -31.19 -40.69 -18.34
C LYS A 659 -32.15 -39.81 -17.56
N SER A 660 -33.43 -40.16 -17.46
CA SER A 660 -34.39 -39.42 -16.65
C SER A 660 -34.12 -39.58 -15.15
N ASP A 661 -33.71 -40.78 -14.70
CA ASP A 661 -33.28 -41.05 -13.33
C ASP A 661 -32.04 -40.22 -12.97
N ALA A 662 -31.04 -40.15 -13.88
CA ALA A 662 -29.85 -39.30 -13.69
C ALA A 662 -30.21 -37.82 -13.58
N LYS A 663 -31.23 -37.35 -14.30
CA LYS A 663 -31.71 -35.97 -14.21
C LYS A 663 -32.32 -35.67 -12.83
N ILE A 664 -33.08 -36.59 -12.25
CA ILE A 664 -33.65 -36.45 -10.91
C ILE A 664 -32.53 -36.36 -9.85
N ILE A 665 -31.46 -37.18 -10.02
CA ILE A 665 -30.28 -37.11 -9.14
C ILE A 665 -29.59 -35.76 -9.28
N GLU A 666 -29.39 -35.25 -10.50
CA GLU A 666 -28.82 -33.93 -10.77
C GLU A 666 -29.62 -32.83 -10.08
N ASP A 667 -30.93 -32.79 -10.22
CA ASP A 667 -31.80 -31.78 -9.63
C ASP A 667 -31.76 -31.83 -8.09
N SER A 668 -31.74 -33.05 -7.51
CA SER A 668 -31.60 -33.26 -6.07
C SER A 668 -30.24 -32.79 -5.53
N LEU A 669 -29.17 -33.08 -6.25
CA LEU A 669 -27.81 -32.61 -5.91
C LEU A 669 -27.68 -31.10 -6.02
N PHE A 670 -28.29 -30.51 -7.04
CA PHE A 670 -28.28 -29.07 -7.23
C PHE A 670 -29.01 -28.38 -6.06
N ALA A 671 -30.20 -28.87 -5.68
CA ALA A 671 -30.95 -28.36 -4.52
C ALA A 671 -30.16 -28.48 -3.21
N LEU A 672 -29.42 -29.60 -3.00
CA LEU A 672 -28.58 -29.80 -1.83
C LEU A 672 -27.34 -28.89 -1.86
N SER A 673 -26.74 -28.69 -3.03
CA SER A 673 -25.54 -27.85 -3.20
C SER A 673 -25.78 -26.35 -2.93
N LYS A 674 -27.02 -25.87 -3.06
CA LYS A 674 -27.41 -24.51 -2.65
C LYS A 674 -27.36 -24.33 -1.11
N ARG A 675 -27.45 -25.43 -0.37
CA ARG A 675 -27.39 -25.45 1.11
C ARG A 675 -26.02 -25.87 1.64
N GLN A 676 -25.29 -26.71 0.88
CA GLN A 676 -24.01 -27.30 1.22
C GLN A 676 -22.98 -26.98 0.13
N VAL A 677 -22.34 -25.84 0.25
CA VAL A 677 -21.45 -25.27 -0.78
C VAL A 677 -20.22 -26.15 -1.06
N GLN A 678 -19.79 -26.95 -0.08
CA GLN A 678 -18.66 -27.87 -0.23
C GLN A 678 -18.88 -28.92 -1.36
N LEU A 679 -20.13 -29.13 -1.78
CA LEU A 679 -20.50 -30.07 -2.84
C LEU A 679 -20.41 -29.48 -4.25
N SER A 680 -20.14 -28.19 -4.43
CA SER A 680 -20.50 -27.49 -5.67
C SER A 680 -19.59 -27.75 -6.88
N SER A 681 -18.25 -27.69 -6.75
CA SER A 681 -17.43 -27.64 -7.97
C SER A 681 -17.13 -29.00 -8.60
N VAL A 682 -16.98 -30.03 -7.77
CA VAL A 682 -16.63 -31.38 -8.25
C VAL A 682 -17.87 -32.13 -8.73
N VAL A 683 -19.00 -31.91 -8.05
CA VAL A 683 -20.30 -32.45 -8.42
C VAL A 683 -20.72 -32.03 -9.83
N ASN A 684 -20.50 -30.76 -10.19
CA ASN A 684 -20.89 -30.28 -11.53
C ASN A 684 -20.14 -30.98 -12.65
N LYS A 685 -18.83 -31.19 -12.49
CA LYS A 685 -17.99 -31.84 -13.50
C LYS A 685 -18.44 -33.31 -13.77
N GLU A 686 -18.62 -34.07 -12.68
CA GLU A 686 -19.03 -35.48 -12.84
C GLU A 686 -20.47 -35.61 -13.36
N ILE A 687 -21.41 -34.76 -12.93
CA ILE A 687 -22.78 -34.72 -13.50
C ILE A 687 -22.79 -34.34 -14.96
N GLY A 688 -21.97 -33.34 -15.35
CA GLY A 688 -21.81 -32.97 -16.76
C GLY A 688 -21.32 -34.13 -17.58
N ALA A 689 -20.32 -34.88 -17.10
CA ALA A 689 -19.81 -36.09 -17.76
C ALA A 689 -20.88 -37.22 -17.83
N ILE A 690 -21.65 -37.46 -16.76
CA ILE A 690 -22.76 -38.43 -16.76
C ILE A 690 -23.78 -38.06 -17.84
N ASN A 691 -24.27 -36.84 -17.88
CA ASN A 691 -25.28 -36.39 -18.85
C ASN A 691 -24.80 -36.49 -20.30
N GLN A 692 -23.55 -36.06 -20.55
CA GLN A 692 -22.96 -36.12 -21.89
C GLN A 692 -22.81 -37.57 -22.38
N ASN A 693 -22.24 -38.45 -21.55
CA ASN A 693 -22.03 -39.83 -21.91
C ASN A 693 -23.37 -40.60 -22.04
N LEU A 694 -24.39 -40.29 -21.23
CA LEU A 694 -25.75 -40.83 -21.39
C LEU A 694 -26.38 -40.40 -22.73
N LYS A 695 -26.25 -39.12 -23.09
CA LYS A 695 -26.76 -38.61 -24.38
C LYS A 695 -26.07 -39.31 -25.57
N GLU A 696 -24.75 -39.39 -25.54
CA GLU A 696 -23.98 -40.05 -26.61
C GLU A 696 -24.26 -41.56 -26.69
N SER A 697 -24.40 -42.23 -25.52
CA SER A 697 -24.75 -43.65 -25.51
C SER A 697 -26.11 -43.91 -26.15
N ILE A 698 -27.13 -43.06 -25.89
CA ILE A 698 -28.46 -43.17 -26.49
C ILE A 698 -28.39 -42.93 -28.02
N GLN A 699 -27.59 -41.94 -28.44
CA GLN A 699 -27.41 -41.67 -29.88
C GLN A 699 -26.77 -42.88 -30.58
N PHE A 700 -25.68 -43.43 -30.05
CA PHE A 700 -25.03 -44.61 -30.64
C PHE A 700 -25.94 -45.86 -30.64
N LEU A 701 -26.78 -46.02 -29.61
CA LEU A 701 -27.79 -47.09 -29.59
C LEU A 701 -28.85 -46.88 -30.69
N GLY A 702 -29.27 -45.63 -30.92
CA GLY A 702 -30.19 -45.28 -32.03
C GLY A 702 -29.60 -45.56 -33.41
N GLU A 703 -28.30 -45.31 -33.57
CA GLU A 703 -27.50 -45.62 -34.76
C GLU A 703 -27.11 -47.10 -34.84
N ARG A 704 -27.47 -47.91 -33.85
CA ARG A 704 -27.17 -49.35 -33.73
C ARG A 704 -25.66 -49.65 -33.60
N GLN A 705 -24.87 -48.70 -33.11
CA GLN A 705 -23.43 -48.82 -32.85
C GLN A 705 -23.19 -49.25 -31.38
N THR A 706 -23.57 -50.45 -31.02
CA THR A 706 -23.61 -50.96 -29.65
C THR A 706 -22.24 -50.93 -28.96
N HIS A 707 -21.15 -51.14 -29.73
CA HIS A 707 -19.77 -51.09 -29.16
C HIS A 707 -19.43 -49.70 -28.62
N LEU A 708 -19.70 -48.62 -29.40
CA LEU A 708 -19.45 -47.24 -28.98
C LEU A 708 -20.40 -46.83 -27.85
N ALA A 709 -21.64 -47.29 -27.90
CA ALA A 709 -22.58 -47.09 -26.80
C ALA A 709 -22.09 -47.70 -25.48
N ASN A 710 -21.55 -48.94 -25.52
CA ASN A 710 -21.01 -49.60 -24.34
C ASN A 710 -19.78 -48.90 -23.75
N GLU A 711 -18.97 -48.25 -24.57
CA GLU A 711 -17.86 -47.44 -24.12
C GLU A 711 -18.37 -46.22 -23.33
N LYS A 712 -19.37 -45.50 -23.88
CA LYS A 712 -19.97 -44.35 -23.21
C LYS A 712 -20.71 -44.78 -21.91
N GLN A 713 -21.37 -45.91 -21.90
CA GLN A 713 -22.00 -46.46 -20.69
C GLN A 713 -20.97 -46.76 -19.59
N ARG A 714 -19.77 -47.21 -19.93
CA ARG A 714 -18.68 -47.37 -18.97
C ARG A 714 -18.24 -46.02 -18.39
N TYR A 715 -18.12 -44.98 -19.21
CA TYR A 715 -17.78 -43.63 -18.69
C TYR A 715 -18.87 -43.11 -17.75
N VAL A 716 -20.16 -43.36 -18.05
CA VAL A 716 -21.25 -43.04 -17.12
C VAL A 716 -21.05 -43.70 -15.77
N MET A 717 -20.77 -45.03 -15.73
CA MET A 717 -20.51 -45.74 -14.47
C MET A 717 -19.32 -45.18 -13.72
N THR A 718 -18.21 -44.87 -14.42
CA THR A 718 -17.02 -44.29 -13.78
C THR A 718 -17.34 -42.96 -13.11
N SER A 719 -18.03 -42.05 -13.82
CA SER A 719 -18.40 -40.73 -13.25
C SER A 719 -19.44 -40.88 -12.13
N VAL A 720 -20.39 -41.80 -12.21
CA VAL A 720 -21.36 -42.09 -11.13
C VAL A 720 -20.64 -42.59 -9.87
N ASN A 721 -19.66 -43.49 -10.03
CA ASN A 721 -18.89 -44.02 -8.90
C ASN A 721 -17.95 -42.95 -8.28
N ASN A 722 -17.30 -42.15 -9.11
CA ASN A 722 -16.50 -41.02 -8.63
C ASN A 722 -17.36 -40.06 -7.80
N LEU A 723 -18.53 -39.71 -8.32
CA LEU A 723 -19.46 -38.82 -7.61
C LEU A 723 -19.94 -39.44 -6.30
N ALA A 724 -20.26 -40.75 -6.27
CA ALA A 724 -20.66 -41.45 -5.05
C ALA A 724 -19.56 -41.45 -3.98
N LEU A 725 -18.28 -41.64 -4.36
CA LEU A 725 -17.14 -41.58 -3.45
C LEU A 725 -17.00 -40.20 -2.84
N MET A 726 -17.09 -39.14 -3.64
CA MET A 726 -16.97 -37.75 -3.18
C MET A 726 -18.11 -37.36 -2.22
N LEU A 727 -19.32 -37.79 -2.52
CA LEU A 727 -20.47 -37.54 -1.64
C LEU A 727 -20.41 -38.33 -0.33
N ASP A 728 -19.83 -39.54 -0.32
CA ASP A 728 -19.61 -40.29 0.90
C ASP A 728 -18.56 -39.61 1.80
N GLU A 729 -17.48 -39.10 1.22
CA GLU A 729 -16.50 -38.30 1.96
C GLU A 729 -17.13 -37.07 2.59
N SER A 730 -17.98 -36.35 1.84
CA SER A 730 -18.72 -35.20 2.33
C SER A 730 -19.68 -35.60 3.47
N LEU A 731 -20.37 -36.74 3.37
CA LEU A 731 -21.23 -37.26 4.41
C LEU A 731 -20.45 -37.59 5.70
N GLN A 732 -19.27 -38.18 5.58
CA GLN A 732 -18.40 -38.48 6.73
C GLN A 732 -17.91 -37.18 7.39
N GLN A 733 -17.54 -36.16 6.62
CA GLN A 733 -17.15 -34.85 7.16
C GLN A 733 -18.30 -34.21 7.93
N MET A 734 -19.53 -34.22 7.38
CA MET A 734 -20.71 -33.70 8.07
C MET A 734 -21.01 -34.47 9.36
N GLN A 735 -20.85 -35.81 9.38
CA GLN A 735 -21.04 -36.63 10.58
C GLN A 735 -20.00 -36.32 11.66
N ASN A 736 -18.73 -36.11 11.27
CA ASN A 736 -17.65 -35.74 12.18
C ASN A 736 -17.88 -34.36 12.78
N GLN A 737 -18.31 -33.37 11.99
CA GLN A 737 -18.68 -32.04 12.47
C GLN A 737 -19.89 -32.10 13.44
N ALA A 738 -20.91 -32.89 13.13
CA ALA A 738 -22.07 -33.09 14.03
C ALA A 738 -21.67 -33.75 15.35
N ALA A 739 -20.74 -34.70 15.32
CA ALA A 739 -20.19 -35.35 16.52
C ALA A 739 -19.40 -34.38 17.37
N GLN A 740 -18.52 -33.58 16.76
CA GLN A 740 -17.72 -32.55 17.48
C GLN A 740 -18.60 -31.49 18.13
N LYS A 741 -19.67 -31.02 17.47
CA LYS A 741 -20.66 -30.07 18.07
C LYS A 741 -21.38 -30.67 19.29
N LYS A 742 -21.63 -32.00 19.33
CA LYS A 742 -22.26 -32.68 20.49
C LYS A 742 -21.33 -32.87 21.67
N PHE A 743 -20.03 -33.05 21.45
CA PHE A 743 -19.04 -33.24 22.53
C PHE A 743 -18.39 -31.93 23.00
N GLY A 744 -18.59 -30.82 22.33
CA GLY A 744 -17.90 -29.51 22.51
C GLY A 744 -18.51 -28.57 23.53
N ASN A 745 -19.24 -29.03 24.56
CA ASN A 745 -19.80 -28.15 25.59
C ASN A 745 -18.85 -27.88 26.78
N GLN A 746 -17.49 -27.85 26.52
CA GLN A 746 -16.52 -27.35 27.49
C GLN A 746 -15.77 -26.18 26.89
N LYS A 747 -16.10 -24.97 27.41
CA LYS A 747 -15.33 -23.71 27.38
C LYS A 747 -14.44 -23.53 26.16
N CYS A 748 -14.99 -23.01 25.07
CA CYS A 748 -14.19 -22.25 24.12
C CYS A 748 -13.72 -20.96 24.80
N ASN A 749 -12.42 -20.85 25.00
CA ASN A 749 -11.79 -19.56 25.23
C ASN A 749 -12.17 -18.64 24.07
N LYS A 750 -12.60 -17.41 24.41
CA LYS A 750 -12.77 -16.32 23.44
C LYS A 750 -11.56 -16.31 22.51
N PRO A 751 -11.72 -16.10 21.19
CA PRO A 751 -10.60 -15.68 20.35
C PRO A 751 -10.09 -14.37 20.95
N GLY A 752 -8.90 -14.47 21.53
CA GLY A 752 -8.33 -13.38 22.28
C GLY A 752 -7.87 -12.29 21.30
N SER A 753 -7.92 -11.07 21.75
CA SER A 753 -7.11 -9.94 21.35
C SER A 753 -5.62 -10.26 21.55
N GLY A 754 -5.08 -11.25 20.83
CA GLY A 754 -3.67 -11.55 20.74
C GLY A 754 -3.15 -11.11 19.36
N PRO A 755 -1.86 -10.81 19.25
CA PRO A 755 -1.25 -10.55 17.94
C PRO A 755 -1.47 -11.76 17.02
N PRO A 756 -1.66 -11.52 15.71
CA PRO A 756 -1.88 -12.59 14.74
C PRO A 756 -0.75 -13.63 14.80
N ASP A 757 -1.10 -14.91 14.65
CA ASP A 757 -0.14 -16.00 14.59
C ASP A 757 0.71 -15.91 13.30
N ILE A 758 1.88 -16.57 13.32
CA ILE A 758 2.81 -16.57 12.17
C ILE A 758 2.16 -17.15 10.90
N SER A 759 1.19 -18.06 11.06
CA SER A 759 0.39 -18.63 9.98
C SER A 759 -0.51 -17.57 9.34
N ASP A 760 -1.07 -16.65 10.11
CA ASP A 760 -1.91 -15.57 9.61
C ASP A 760 -1.09 -14.48 8.93
N LEU A 761 0.09 -14.16 9.46
CA LEU A 761 1.04 -13.24 8.81
C LEU A 761 1.53 -13.77 7.47
N LYS A 762 1.70 -15.08 7.35
CA LYS A 762 2.04 -15.76 6.10
C LYS A 762 0.92 -15.62 5.06
N LYS A 763 -0.35 -15.85 5.43
CA LYS A 763 -1.49 -15.68 4.53
C LYS A 763 -1.61 -14.24 4.03
N LEU A 764 -1.44 -13.26 4.92
CA LEU A 764 -1.42 -11.84 4.56
C LEU A 764 -0.28 -11.52 3.58
N GLN A 765 0.90 -12.12 3.78
CA GLN A 765 2.05 -11.96 2.88
C GLN A 765 1.82 -12.63 1.52
N GLU A 766 1.15 -13.78 1.47
CA GLU A 766 0.76 -14.46 0.23
C GLU A 766 -0.23 -13.62 -0.58
N GLN A 767 -1.24 -13.03 0.06
CA GLN A 767 -2.20 -12.12 -0.58
C GLN A 767 -1.51 -10.89 -1.16
N LEU A 768 -0.62 -10.27 -0.39
CA LEU A 768 0.15 -9.11 -0.86
C LEU A 768 1.05 -9.47 -2.05
N ASN A 769 1.69 -10.64 -2.04
CA ASN A 769 2.51 -11.13 -3.14
C ASN A 769 1.70 -11.32 -4.43
N LYS A 770 0.46 -11.84 -4.32
CA LYS A 770 -0.47 -12.01 -5.44
C LYS A 770 -0.84 -10.65 -6.03
N GLN A 771 -1.22 -9.69 -5.19
CA GLN A 771 -1.59 -8.33 -5.62
C GLN A 771 -0.43 -7.59 -6.30
N LEU A 772 0.80 -7.69 -5.77
CA LEU A 772 1.99 -7.10 -6.39
C LEU A 772 2.33 -7.71 -7.75
N LYS A 773 2.14 -9.02 -7.90
CA LYS A 773 2.35 -9.72 -9.17
C LYS A 773 1.32 -9.31 -10.21
N GLU A 774 0.04 -9.29 -9.86
CA GLU A 774 -1.06 -8.86 -10.75
C GLU A 774 -0.86 -7.41 -11.22
N MET A 775 -0.39 -6.54 -10.33
CA MET A 775 -0.10 -5.15 -10.68
C MET A 775 1.09 -5.03 -11.64
N LYS A 776 2.14 -5.83 -11.46
CA LYS A 776 3.29 -5.85 -12.37
C LYS A 776 2.91 -6.39 -13.74
N ASP A 777 2.21 -7.52 -13.79
CA ASP A 777 1.78 -8.15 -15.04
C ASP A 777 0.85 -7.22 -15.83
N GLY A 778 0.01 -6.42 -15.15
CA GLY A 778 -0.81 -5.35 -15.75
C GLY A 778 -0.01 -4.14 -16.28
N GLN A 779 1.19 -3.87 -15.75
CA GLN A 779 2.08 -2.83 -16.28
C GLN A 779 2.86 -3.29 -17.51
N ASP A 780 3.27 -4.54 -17.58
CA ASP A 780 4.02 -5.10 -18.73
C ASP A 780 3.14 -5.24 -20.00
N GLU A 781 1.82 -5.47 -19.86
CA GLU A 781 0.87 -5.51 -20.99
C GLU A 781 0.44 -4.12 -21.49
N GLY A 782 0.62 -3.05 -20.73
CA GLY A 782 0.23 -1.68 -21.03
C GLY A 782 1.14 -0.92 -22.02
N GLY A 783 2.18 -1.53 -22.55
CA GLY A 783 3.22 -0.87 -23.35
C GLY A 783 2.84 -0.49 -24.79
N LYS A 784 1.60 -0.73 -25.26
CA LYS A 784 1.14 -0.37 -26.62
C LYS A 784 -0.34 -0.01 -26.64
N SER A 785 -0.71 1.15 -26.13
CA SER A 785 -1.85 1.93 -26.66
C SER A 785 -1.93 3.27 -25.94
N GLY A 786 -1.73 4.35 -26.69
CA GLY A 786 -1.97 5.70 -26.21
C GLY A 786 -3.44 5.95 -25.99
N ASN A 787 -3.72 6.69 -24.95
CA ASN A 787 -4.98 7.27 -24.49
C ASN A 787 -5.61 6.56 -23.27
N LYS A 788 -5.07 6.83 -22.07
CA LYS A 788 -5.80 6.62 -20.82
C LYS A 788 -6.16 7.99 -20.22
N GLY A 789 -7.44 8.25 -20.14
CA GLY A 789 -7.97 9.39 -19.41
C GLY A 789 -7.59 9.34 -17.92
N SER A 790 -7.59 10.49 -17.27
CA SER A 790 -7.05 10.81 -15.93
C SER A 790 -7.59 9.99 -14.74
N ASN A 791 -8.47 9.03 -14.93
CA ASN A 791 -9.04 8.18 -13.87
C ASN A 791 -8.20 6.91 -13.53
N GLY A 792 -7.29 6.47 -14.39
CA GLY A 792 -6.46 5.28 -14.14
C GLY A 792 -5.35 5.51 -13.13
N GLU A 793 -4.78 6.70 -13.12
CA GLU A 793 -3.62 7.04 -12.28
C GLU A 793 -3.95 7.16 -10.78
N SER A 794 -5.15 7.58 -10.44
CA SER A 794 -5.63 7.65 -9.05
C SER A 794 -5.89 6.26 -8.43
N GLY A 795 -6.36 5.30 -9.22
CA GLY A 795 -6.61 3.93 -8.76
C GLY A 795 -5.34 3.15 -8.42
N ASP A 796 -4.29 3.31 -9.22
CA ASP A 796 -3.03 2.60 -9.01
C ASP A 796 -2.25 3.17 -7.81
N LYS A 797 -2.31 4.48 -7.60
CA LYS A 797 -1.74 5.14 -6.42
C LYS A 797 -2.39 4.66 -5.10
N LYS A 798 -3.71 4.48 -5.12
CA LYS A 798 -4.47 3.96 -3.97
C LYS A 798 -4.10 2.51 -3.64
N LYS A 799 -3.98 1.64 -4.65
CA LYS A 799 -3.56 0.25 -4.48
C LYS A 799 -2.15 0.15 -3.88
N LEU A 800 -1.20 0.95 -4.38
CA LEU A 800 0.16 0.99 -3.87
C LEU A 800 0.23 1.44 -2.40
N ALA A 801 -0.54 2.46 -2.03
CA ALA A 801 -0.60 2.92 -0.64
C ALA A 801 -1.16 1.83 0.29
N LYS A 802 -2.21 1.12 -0.15
CA LYS A 802 -2.79 -0.02 0.60
C LYS A 802 -1.78 -1.15 0.77
N MET A 803 -1.08 -1.54 -0.30
CA MET A 803 -0.07 -2.60 -0.25
C MET A 803 1.14 -2.22 0.63
N ALA A 804 1.58 -0.97 0.60
CA ALA A 804 2.63 -0.48 1.49
C ALA A 804 2.19 -0.51 2.96
N ALA A 805 0.94 -0.12 3.24
CA ALA A 805 0.36 -0.21 4.58
C ALA A 805 0.29 -1.66 5.08
N GLN A 806 -0.17 -2.59 4.25
CA GLN A 806 -0.22 -4.02 4.56
C GLN A 806 1.18 -4.58 4.85
N GLN A 807 2.18 -4.28 4.02
CA GLN A 807 3.55 -4.72 4.24
C GLN A 807 4.12 -4.17 5.56
N SER A 808 3.84 -2.92 5.87
CA SER A 808 4.28 -2.32 7.13
C SER A 808 3.59 -2.93 8.36
N ALA A 809 2.29 -3.21 8.27
CA ALA A 809 1.54 -3.90 9.32
C ALA A 809 2.13 -5.29 9.60
N ILE A 810 2.35 -6.10 8.56
CA ILE A 810 2.99 -7.42 8.68
C ILE A 810 4.34 -7.29 9.38
N ARG A 811 5.16 -6.31 9.02
CA ARG A 811 6.46 -6.05 9.63
C ARG A 811 6.35 -5.68 11.12
N GLN A 812 5.38 -4.83 11.49
CA GLN A 812 5.15 -4.44 12.88
C GLN A 812 4.71 -5.63 13.74
N TYR A 813 3.76 -6.43 13.27
CA TYR A 813 3.33 -7.65 13.97
C TYR A 813 4.46 -8.65 14.15
N MET A 814 5.33 -8.80 13.15
CA MET A 814 6.52 -9.64 13.26
C MET A 814 7.48 -9.13 14.34
N GLN A 815 7.68 -7.83 14.47
CA GLN A 815 8.52 -7.24 15.50
C GLN A 815 7.93 -7.42 16.91
N GLU A 816 6.62 -7.28 17.07
CA GLU A 816 5.95 -7.52 18.34
C GLU A 816 6.06 -8.99 18.76
N MET A 817 5.81 -9.90 17.84
CA MET A 817 5.94 -11.33 18.07
C MET A 817 7.38 -11.73 18.43
N SER A 818 8.38 -11.16 17.75
CA SER A 818 9.79 -11.37 18.10
C SER A 818 10.10 -10.94 19.54
N LYS A 819 9.62 -9.75 19.95
CA LYS A 819 9.78 -9.25 21.33
C LYS A 819 9.07 -10.11 22.36
N GLN A 820 7.91 -10.68 22.03
CA GLN A 820 7.20 -11.59 22.93
C GLN A 820 7.95 -12.93 23.08
N LEU A 821 8.44 -13.49 21.97
CA LEU A 821 9.23 -14.73 21.98
C LEU A 821 10.55 -14.56 22.75
N GLU A 822 11.18 -13.38 22.66
CA GLU A 822 12.36 -13.04 23.48
C GLU A 822 12.04 -12.96 24.98
N LYS A 823 10.92 -12.34 25.37
CA LYS A 823 10.48 -12.26 26.78
C LYS A 823 10.15 -13.63 27.36
N GLU A 824 9.69 -14.58 26.55
CA GLU A 824 9.40 -15.95 26.95
C GLU A 824 10.66 -16.86 26.97
N GLY A 825 11.85 -16.31 26.74
CA GLY A 825 13.09 -17.09 26.65
C GLY A 825 13.15 -18.01 25.42
N LYS A 826 12.31 -17.76 24.43
CA LYS A 826 12.17 -18.54 23.20
C LYS A 826 12.80 -17.85 21.99
N GLY A 827 13.66 -16.83 22.20
CA GLY A 827 14.22 -16.01 21.15
C GLY A 827 14.79 -16.85 20.00
N MET A 828 14.29 -16.62 18.80
CA MET A 828 14.97 -17.04 17.58
C MET A 828 16.23 -16.19 17.44
N SER A 829 17.39 -16.84 17.43
CA SER A 829 18.72 -16.21 17.35
C SER A 829 18.79 -15.10 16.30
N GLY A 830 19.11 -13.90 16.75
CA GLY A 830 19.15 -12.57 16.16
C GLY A 830 19.34 -12.33 14.67
N SER A 831 20.05 -13.16 13.91
CA SER A 831 20.41 -12.77 12.53
C SER A 831 19.33 -13.05 11.46
N GLY A 832 18.38 -13.93 11.71
CA GLY A 832 17.34 -14.29 10.73
C GLY A 832 16.17 -13.30 10.69
N MET A 833 15.75 -12.84 11.87
CA MET A 833 14.61 -11.93 12.02
C MET A 833 14.98 -10.50 11.63
N ASP A 834 16.19 -10.04 11.95
CA ASP A 834 16.70 -8.74 11.54
C ASP A 834 16.78 -8.62 10.01
N LYS A 835 17.27 -9.69 9.37
CA LYS A 835 17.36 -9.74 7.91
C LYS A 835 15.98 -9.76 7.23
N LEU A 836 15.02 -10.48 7.82
CA LEU A 836 13.64 -10.49 7.36
C LEU A 836 13.01 -9.10 7.46
N ASN A 837 13.23 -8.41 8.58
CA ASN A 837 12.75 -7.05 8.82
C ASN A 837 13.35 -6.03 7.83
N GLU A 838 14.64 -6.18 7.50
CA GLU A 838 15.31 -5.36 6.48
C GLU A 838 14.75 -5.60 5.07
N LEU A 839 14.47 -6.85 4.71
CA LEU A 839 13.87 -7.20 3.42
C LEU A 839 12.45 -6.60 3.28
N MET A 840 11.64 -6.69 4.35
CA MET A 840 10.30 -6.10 4.40
C MET A 840 10.35 -4.57 4.25
N LYS A 841 11.28 -3.91 4.95
CA LYS A 841 11.48 -2.45 4.87
C LYS A 841 11.90 -2.01 3.47
N LYS A 842 12.81 -2.71 2.81
CA LYS A 842 13.20 -2.43 1.42
C LYS A 842 12.04 -2.60 0.45
N THR A 843 11.20 -3.61 0.65
CA THR A 843 10.02 -3.82 -0.18
C THR A 843 8.96 -2.74 0.04
N GLU A 844 8.72 -2.34 1.29
CA GLU A 844 7.86 -1.22 1.64
C GLU A 844 8.28 0.06 0.89
N HIS A 845 9.58 0.37 0.92
CA HIS A 845 10.15 1.51 0.21
C HIS A 845 9.95 1.42 -1.32
N ASP A 846 10.15 0.24 -1.91
CA ASP A 846 9.95 0.06 -3.36
C ASP A 846 8.48 0.24 -3.76
N ILE A 847 7.54 -0.27 -2.96
CA ILE A 847 6.09 -0.11 -3.17
C ILE A 847 5.69 1.36 -3.06
N VAL A 848 6.20 2.08 -2.03
CA VAL A 848 5.92 3.51 -1.80
C VAL A 848 6.36 4.35 -3.00
N ASN A 849 7.55 4.07 -3.54
CA ASN A 849 8.13 4.81 -4.65
C ASN A 849 7.66 4.33 -6.04
N ASN A 850 6.63 3.48 -6.11
CA ASN A 850 6.13 2.89 -7.37
C ASN A 850 7.22 2.18 -8.20
N LYS A 851 8.21 1.57 -7.51
CA LYS A 851 9.31 0.84 -8.11
C LYS A 851 9.13 -0.67 -7.94
N VAL A 852 7.96 -1.20 -8.31
CA VAL A 852 7.70 -2.65 -8.25
C VAL A 852 8.41 -3.34 -9.41
N THR A 853 9.62 -3.79 -9.13
CA THR A 853 10.50 -4.48 -10.11
C THR A 853 10.43 -6.00 -9.94
N THR A 854 11.05 -6.74 -10.86
CA THR A 854 11.24 -8.19 -10.73
C THR A 854 12.03 -8.53 -9.45
N GLU A 855 12.96 -7.67 -9.05
CA GLU A 855 13.72 -7.81 -7.81
C GLU A 855 12.83 -7.68 -6.57
N THR A 856 11.87 -6.74 -6.57
CA THR A 856 10.86 -6.59 -5.50
C THR A 856 10.05 -7.87 -5.34
N ILE A 857 9.61 -8.50 -6.45
CA ILE A 857 8.85 -9.76 -6.42
C ILE A 857 9.71 -10.94 -5.93
N LEU A 858 10.99 -11.01 -6.33
CA LEU A 858 11.91 -12.03 -5.82
C LEU A 858 12.14 -11.89 -4.31
N ARG A 859 12.29 -10.66 -3.84
CA ARG A 859 12.42 -10.33 -2.41
C ARG A 859 11.17 -10.74 -1.61
N GLN A 860 10.00 -10.54 -2.18
CA GLN A 860 8.73 -10.99 -1.60
C GLN A 860 8.65 -12.51 -1.46
N LYS A 861 9.14 -13.26 -2.45
CA LYS A 861 9.24 -14.73 -2.35
C LYS A 861 10.23 -15.16 -1.27
N GLU A 862 11.35 -14.45 -1.12
CA GLU A 862 12.31 -14.70 -0.04
C GLU A 862 11.69 -14.44 1.35
N ILE A 863 10.93 -13.34 1.50
CA ILE A 863 10.18 -13.04 2.73
C ILE A 863 9.24 -14.19 3.08
N LEU A 864 8.45 -14.68 2.12
CA LEU A 864 7.52 -15.79 2.32
C LEU A 864 8.24 -17.09 2.72
N THR A 865 9.36 -17.41 2.09
CA THR A 865 10.17 -18.60 2.43
C THR A 865 10.67 -18.51 3.87
N ARG A 866 11.14 -17.35 4.31
CA ARG A 866 11.61 -17.15 5.68
C ARG A 866 10.48 -17.20 6.72
N LEU A 867 9.27 -16.73 6.36
CA LEU A 867 8.08 -16.89 7.21
C LEU A 867 7.70 -18.38 7.37
N LEU A 868 7.78 -19.17 6.29
CA LEU A 868 7.58 -20.62 6.33
C LEU A 868 8.62 -21.34 7.20
N GLU A 869 9.88 -20.95 7.12
CA GLU A 869 10.96 -21.50 7.97
C GLU A 869 10.72 -21.16 9.46
N ALA A 870 10.27 -19.92 9.73
CA ALA A 870 9.94 -19.49 11.09
C ALA A 870 8.74 -20.27 11.66
N GLU A 871 7.65 -20.44 10.87
CA GLU A 871 6.48 -21.24 11.24
C GLU A 871 6.87 -22.69 11.58
N LYS A 872 7.69 -23.31 10.73
CA LYS A 872 8.17 -24.67 10.91
C LYS A 872 9.02 -24.81 12.18
N ALA A 873 9.93 -23.88 12.42
CA ALA A 873 10.78 -23.89 13.61
C ALA A 873 9.98 -23.72 14.93
N ILE A 874 8.89 -22.95 14.92
CA ILE A 874 8.00 -22.79 16.08
C ILE A 874 7.21 -24.08 16.31
N LYS A 875 6.62 -24.68 15.26
CA LYS A 875 5.89 -25.96 15.36
C LYS A 875 6.79 -27.12 15.84
N GLU A 876 8.01 -27.23 15.35
CA GLU A 876 8.95 -28.25 15.78
C GLU A 876 9.30 -28.10 17.28
N ARG A 877 9.44 -26.87 17.78
CA ARG A 877 9.69 -26.60 19.21
C ARG A 877 8.46 -26.87 20.11
N GLU A 878 7.25 -26.68 19.60
CA GLU A 878 6.01 -27.04 20.31
C GLU A 878 5.90 -28.57 20.45
N PHE A 879 6.19 -29.33 19.40
CA PHE A 879 6.23 -30.79 19.43
C PHE A 879 7.28 -31.30 20.40
N ASP A 880 8.45 -30.68 20.50
CA ASP A 880 9.48 -31.08 21.48
C ASP A 880 9.07 -30.78 22.92
N LYS A 881 8.26 -29.75 23.17
CA LYS A 881 7.71 -29.49 24.53
C LYS A 881 6.67 -30.51 24.94
N GLU A 882 5.76 -30.91 24.03
CA GLU A 882 4.81 -31.98 24.30
C GLU A 882 5.50 -33.32 24.58
N ARG A 883 6.60 -33.64 23.88
CA ARG A 883 7.42 -34.82 24.18
C ARG A 883 8.11 -34.75 25.53
N LYS A 884 8.57 -33.60 25.98
CA LYS A 884 9.17 -33.42 27.31
C LYS A 884 8.15 -33.46 28.45
N ALA A 885 6.90 -33.10 28.21
CA ALA A 885 5.82 -33.21 29.20
C ALA A 885 5.37 -34.65 29.42
N ASN A 886 5.65 -35.58 28.51
CA ASN A 886 5.29 -37.00 28.58
C ASN A 886 6.46 -37.94 29.01
N GLU A 887 7.58 -37.44 29.53
CA GLU A 887 8.54 -38.24 30.33
C GLU A 887 7.92 -38.53 31.71
N GLY A 888 6.88 -39.33 31.68
CA GLY A 888 6.22 -39.82 32.89
C GLY A 888 6.53 -41.26 33.12
N LYS A 889 6.97 -41.54 34.23
CA LYS A 889 6.79 -42.73 35.08
C LYS A 889 6.58 -44.07 34.35
N ASP A 890 7.62 -44.85 34.36
CA ASP A 890 7.61 -46.29 34.24
C ASP A 890 6.45 -46.91 35.05
N SER A 891 5.40 -47.28 34.40
CA SER A 891 4.42 -48.23 34.89
C SER A 891 4.53 -49.53 34.12
N ASN A 892 5.39 -50.35 34.64
CA ASN A 892 5.57 -51.78 34.49
C ASN A 892 4.59 -52.57 33.61
N LYS A 893 5.18 -53.26 32.67
CA LYS A 893 5.02 -54.70 32.40
C LYS A 893 3.60 -55.32 32.55
N ARG A 894 2.64 -54.90 31.66
CA ARG A 894 1.45 -55.75 31.45
C ARG A 894 0.76 -55.65 30.07
N ASN A 895 1.36 -55.01 29.04
CA ASN A 895 0.69 -54.82 27.77
C ASN A 895 1.44 -55.28 26.50
N GLN A 896 2.39 -56.20 26.65
CA GLN A 896 3.04 -56.73 25.43
C GLN A 896 2.08 -57.60 24.58
N ASN A 897 1.08 -58.23 25.20
CA ASN A 897 0.09 -59.04 24.44
C ASN A 897 -0.95 -58.16 23.73
N LYS A 898 -1.40 -57.04 24.33
CA LYS A 898 -2.32 -56.13 23.66
C LYS A 898 -1.69 -55.34 22.48
N ILE A 899 -0.40 -55.06 22.53
CA ILE A 899 0.31 -54.40 21.40
C ILE A 899 0.47 -55.37 20.23
N LYS A 900 0.61 -56.68 20.47
CA LYS A 900 0.65 -57.69 19.41
C LYS A 900 -0.72 -57.88 18.75
N GLU A 901 -1.82 -57.91 19.53
CA GLU A 901 -3.19 -57.95 19.03
C GLU A 901 -3.54 -56.70 18.24
N TYR A 902 -3.14 -55.50 18.73
CA TYR A 902 -3.39 -54.25 18.00
C TYR A 902 -2.63 -54.16 16.67
N LYS A 903 -1.36 -54.63 16.61
CA LYS A 903 -0.61 -54.69 15.36
C LYS A 903 -1.17 -55.72 14.38
N TRP A 904 -1.80 -56.79 14.86
CA TRP A 904 -2.40 -57.79 13.98
C TRP A 904 -3.71 -57.27 13.38
N HIS A 905 -4.56 -56.66 14.18
CA HIS A 905 -5.80 -55.99 13.67
C HIS A 905 -5.46 -54.85 12.70
N LYS A 906 -4.43 -54.06 12.96
CA LYS A 906 -4.01 -53.01 12.04
C LYS A 906 -3.48 -53.54 10.71
N LYS A 907 -2.89 -54.72 10.71
CA LYS A 907 -2.38 -55.37 9.50
C LYS A 907 -3.54 -55.92 8.64
N GLU A 908 -4.58 -56.45 9.28
CA GLU A 908 -5.78 -56.88 8.57
C GLU A 908 -6.60 -55.68 8.07
N GLU A 909 -6.71 -54.60 8.83
CA GLU A 909 -7.35 -53.37 8.36
C GLU A 909 -6.58 -52.73 7.20
N ASP A 910 -5.25 -52.70 7.23
CA ASP A 910 -4.42 -52.19 6.14
C ASP A 910 -4.51 -53.07 4.86
N GLU A 911 -4.75 -54.37 4.97
CA GLU A 911 -5.01 -55.25 3.82
C GLU A 911 -6.44 -55.09 3.25
N LEU A 912 -7.43 -54.88 4.09
CA LEU A 912 -8.80 -54.55 3.66
C LEU A 912 -8.87 -53.13 3.01
N LEU A 913 -8.08 -52.17 3.50
CA LEU A 913 -7.98 -50.81 2.94
C LEU A 913 -7.29 -50.74 1.58
N LYS A 914 -6.58 -51.79 1.14
CA LYS A 914 -6.00 -51.84 -0.20
C LYS A 914 -6.99 -52.26 -1.28
N ALA A 915 -8.11 -52.91 -0.90
CA ALA A 915 -9.14 -53.39 -1.82
C ALA A 915 -10.32 -52.45 -1.97
N VAL A 916 -10.54 -51.47 -1.06
CA VAL A 916 -11.69 -50.53 -1.09
C VAL A 916 -11.21 -49.16 -0.60
N PRO A 917 -11.57 -48.08 -1.30
CA PRO A 917 -11.22 -46.72 -0.85
C PRO A 917 -11.68 -46.45 0.59
N PRO A 918 -10.86 -45.80 1.42
CA PRO A 918 -11.08 -45.67 2.87
C PRO A 918 -12.31 -44.81 3.24
N ALA A 919 -12.91 -44.08 2.28
CA ALA A 919 -13.94 -43.09 2.55
C ALA A 919 -15.38 -43.63 2.59
N LEU A 920 -15.66 -44.86 2.16
CA LEU A 920 -17.04 -45.38 2.13
C LEU A 920 -17.52 -45.89 3.51
N ASN A 921 -18.75 -45.51 3.88
CA ASN A 921 -19.45 -46.09 5.04
C ASN A 921 -19.49 -47.62 4.94
N LEU A 922 -19.53 -48.36 6.08
CA LEU A 922 -19.54 -49.82 6.14
C LEU A 922 -20.53 -50.50 5.20
N PHE A 923 -21.71 -49.93 5.04
CA PHE A 923 -22.74 -50.39 4.10
C PHE A 923 -22.28 -50.26 2.63
N TYR A 924 -21.78 -49.11 2.28
CA TYR A 924 -21.29 -48.84 0.92
C TYR A 924 -19.96 -49.54 0.61
N LYS A 925 -19.08 -49.71 1.63
CA LYS A 925 -17.87 -50.57 1.52
C LYS A 925 -18.24 -52.02 1.22
N LYS A 926 -19.28 -52.52 1.90
CA LYS A 926 -19.77 -53.88 1.68
C LYS A 926 -20.37 -54.06 0.28
N LYS A 927 -21.17 -53.08 -0.15
CA LYS A 927 -21.79 -53.07 -1.48
C LYS A 927 -20.74 -52.88 -2.59
N ALA A 928 -19.77 -52.02 -2.43
CA ALA A 928 -18.66 -51.86 -3.36
C ALA A 928 -17.75 -53.12 -3.39
N ASN A 929 -17.48 -53.75 -2.26
CA ASN A 929 -16.76 -55.03 -2.22
C ASN A 929 -17.57 -56.16 -2.88
N GLU A 930 -18.87 -56.25 -2.67
CA GLU A 930 -19.75 -57.21 -3.38
C GLU A 930 -19.71 -56.97 -4.87
N TYR A 931 -19.63 -55.71 -5.31
CA TYR A 931 -19.56 -55.30 -6.72
C TYR A 931 -18.22 -55.66 -7.38
N PHE A 932 -17.08 -55.27 -6.70
CA PHE A 932 -15.75 -55.48 -7.28
C PHE A 932 -15.16 -56.87 -7.06
N ASN A 933 -15.66 -57.62 -6.06
CA ASN A 933 -15.21 -58.97 -5.76
C ASN A 933 -16.23 -60.05 -6.18
N ALA A 934 -17.34 -59.68 -6.82
CA ALA A 934 -18.21 -60.67 -7.47
C ALA A 934 -17.38 -61.45 -8.50
N PRO A 935 -17.29 -62.77 -8.40
CA PRO A 935 -16.46 -63.54 -9.34
C PRO A 935 -16.92 -63.25 -10.74
N ASN A 936 -15.98 -62.88 -11.60
CA ASN A 936 -16.17 -62.86 -13.04
C ASN A 936 -16.46 -64.31 -13.52
N ASP A 937 -17.63 -64.82 -13.22
CA ASP A 937 -18.13 -65.98 -13.88
C ASP A 937 -18.60 -65.58 -15.27
N LYS A 938 -17.62 -65.71 -16.17
CA LYS A 938 -17.69 -65.67 -17.64
C LYS A 938 -18.23 -64.45 -18.35
#